data_0dffcba851b6fd7d3f36c43b0adc96cd
#
_entry.id   0dffcba851b6fd7d3f36c43b0adc96cd
#
_cell.length_a   1.000
_cell.length_b   1.000
_cell.length_c   1.000
_cell.angle_alpha   90.00
_cell.angle_beta   90.00
_cell.angle_gamma   90.00
#
_symmetry.space_group_name_H-M   'P 1'
#
loop_
_entity.id
_entity.type
_entity.pdbx_description
1 polymer ?
#
loop_
_entity_poly.entity_id
_entity_poly.type
_entity_poly.pdbx_seq_one_letter_code
_entity_poly.pdbx_strand_id
1 'polypeptide(L)'
;MPVPLPEAGGPRDAVTRLHAHGCWYPSADADGTQVAFICDRGGVPQLWAGPVDGDEVRLLDSSPDPVKEVSWSPDGRWIAYTTAPGGAEHSRVLCVRPDGTDRRILAGADPGSSAYLGCWTHDGSAVAVTLAAPATGTHVDGQGPTSVEPDPTGTPLPPDWTDRDGHATLLGGARYDAAPRTAPAPTPFDLTTLAAPAVRSGGGLSAYLIDPDGPASPVLLATETHAATLRVCDLSRDGTLALLRRGPRGRREAVVRRTADAATTSTLPVADGDPWIGRFSPDGRTLWLRSNADREYAALFAVALGADGEPRGRAVVAERADSDLELLSMAQDGRTAVLAWNVQGASELELVETFPAPRAPDRTGPARHLSLPHEVVTRVTAAGPGRLLLALSGSQRRPGVWWAHEGVALLRTPWSSRDEDAVPPGRPPVRPVPLRLGARDGLPLSGWYYRAPGRAAGEPAPCVVHLHGGPEEQERPVFNPLYHELLGRGLDVFAPDVRGSSGHGRSFVDADLGAGRFAALDDVSDCAAHAVTAGLADPTRLAVMGRSYGGYLTFASLVWHPDLFRTGIAVCGMSDLLTFFAGTEPWLAESAAHKYGHPERDRELLHALSPAHRVDALRVPFLAVHGEHDTNVPPGESEQFVRAARERGVPAELLTLREEGHDFLRADSRRLFRRAAADWMERHLRV
;
A
#
# COMPACT_ATOMS: atom_id res chain seq x y z
N MET A 1 37.47 16.75 -36.54
CA MET A 1 36.23 17.51 -36.35
C MET A 1 35.75 17.24 -34.94
N PRO A 2 35.58 18.24 -34.09
CA PRO A 2 35.06 17.99 -32.71
C PRO A 2 33.58 17.65 -32.76
N VAL A 3 33.21 16.58 -32.08
CA VAL A 3 31.83 16.18 -31.85
C VAL A 3 31.17 17.24 -30.97
N PRO A 4 30.02 17.80 -31.33
CA PRO A 4 29.33 18.78 -30.49
C PRO A 4 28.89 18.11 -29.18
N LEU A 5 29.19 18.77 -28.09
CA LEU A 5 28.66 18.42 -26.77
C LEU A 5 27.14 18.60 -26.79
N PRO A 6 26.36 17.71 -26.17
CA PRO A 6 24.92 17.89 -26.07
C PRO A 6 24.63 19.16 -25.25
N GLU A 7 23.71 19.97 -25.76
CA GLU A 7 23.24 21.21 -25.13
C GLU A 7 22.75 20.90 -23.71
N ALA A 8 23.09 21.77 -22.76
CA ALA A 8 22.68 21.69 -21.36
C ALA A 8 21.15 21.59 -21.26
N GLY A 9 20.67 20.48 -20.72
CA GLY A 9 19.26 20.16 -20.61
C GLY A 9 18.51 21.17 -19.75
N GLY A 10 17.52 21.80 -20.35
CA GLY A 10 16.58 22.68 -19.70
C GLY A 10 15.49 21.91 -18.88
N PRO A 11 14.31 22.48 -18.66
CA PRO A 11 13.21 21.88 -17.84
C PRO A 11 12.77 20.47 -18.21
N ARG A 12 13.20 19.93 -19.37
CA ARG A 12 12.88 18.57 -19.83
C ARG A 12 13.43 17.47 -18.92
N ASP A 13 14.59 17.67 -18.27
CA ASP A 13 15.23 16.62 -17.47
C ASP A 13 14.54 16.36 -16.13
N ALA A 14 13.93 17.40 -15.54
CA ALA A 14 13.11 17.25 -14.34
C ALA A 14 11.84 16.41 -14.63
N VAL A 15 11.25 16.60 -15.81
CA VAL A 15 10.10 15.84 -16.29
C VAL A 15 10.48 14.37 -16.51
N THR A 16 11.64 14.09 -17.11
CA THR A 16 12.12 12.72 -17.35
C THR A 16 12.26 11.93 -16.07
N ARG A 17 12.77 12.54 -14.98
CA ARG A 17 12.90 11.87 -13.69
C ARG A 17 11.55 11.47 -13.08
N LEU A 18 10.52 12.31 -13.21
CA LEU A 18 9.17 12.00 -12.74
C LEU A 18 8.52 10.87 -13.55
N HIS A 19 9.05 10.54 -14.70
CA HIS A 19 8.60 9.45 -15.58
C HIS A 19 9.45 8.18 -15.48
N ALA A 20 10.57 8.20 -14.72
CA ALA A 20 11.39 7.02 -14.52
C ALA A 20 10.58 5.92 -13.82
N HIS A 21 10.89 4.66 -14.15
CA HIS A 21 10.22 3.50 -13.56
C HIS A 21 10.71 3.19 -12.14
N GLY A 22 9.88 2.50 -11.36
CA GLY A 22 10.24 1.87 -10.09
C GLY A 22 10.27 0.35 -10.24
N CYS A 23 11.02 -0.30 -9.35
CA CYS A 23 11.04 -1.76 -9.21
C CYS A 23 10.82 -2.11 -7.74
N TRP A 24 9.88 -3.01 -7.47
CA TRP A 24 9.52 -3.38 -6.10
C TRP A 24 9.01 -4.81 -6.01
N TYR A 25 8.69 -5.27 -4.80
CA TYR A 25 8.13 -6.57 -4.49
C TYR A 25 8.95 -7.74 -5.04
N PRO A 26 10.27 -7.84 -4.75
CA PRO A 26 11.11 -8.90 -5.26
C PRO A 26 10.83 -10.26 -4.62
N SER A 27 11.00 -11.33 -5.40
CA SER A 27 11.03 -12.71 -4.94
C SER A 27 12.09 -13.46 -5.75
N ALA A 28 12.98 -14.19 -5.08
CA ALA A 28 14.07 -14.92 -5.72
C ALA A 28 13.69 -16.36 -6.00
N ASP A 29 14.42 -16.96 -6.97
CA ASP A 29 14.51 -18.40 -7.15
C ASP A 29 15.22 -19.09 -5.96
N ALA A 30 15.28 -20.42 -5.98
CA ALA A 30 15.88 -21.21 -4.90
C ALA A 30 17.35 -20.89 -4.65
N ASP A 31 18.09 -20.57 -5.71
CA ASP A 31 19.54 -20.28 -5.64
C ASP A 31 19.84 -18.80 -5.40
N GLY A 32 18.83 -17.92 -5.45
CA GLY A 32 18.99 -16.48 -5.32
C GLY A 32 19.72 -15.82 -6.47
N THR A 33 19.69 -16.43 -7.65
CA THR A 33 20.37 -15.95 -8.86
C THR A 33 19.44 -15.19 -9.79
N GLN A 34 18.14 -15.54 -9.78
CA GLN A 34 17.10 -14.91 -10.54
C GLN A 34 16.09 -14.27 -9.59
N VAL A 35 15.54 -13.15 -10.01
CA VAL A 35 14.55 -12.38 -9.24
C VAL A 35 13.35 -12.10 -10.11
N ALA A 36 12.15 -12.46 -9.62
CA ALA A 36 10.89 -11.96 -10.13
C ALA A 36 10.53 -10.69 -9.35
N PHE A 37 10.03 -9.69 -10.02
CA PHE A 37 9.72 -8.39 -9.42
C PHE A 37 8.62 -7.65 -10.20
N ILE A 38 8.05 -6.65 -9.55
CA ILE A 38 7.09 -5.76 -10.18
C ILE A 38 7.84 -4.52 -10.70
N CYS A 39 7.53 -4.10 -11.93
CA CYS A 39 8.08 -2.88 -12.50
C CYS A 39 7.05 -2.18 -13.39
N ASP A 40 6.98 -0.85 -13.31
CA ASP A 40 6.04 -0.03 -14.07
C ASP A 40 6.64 0.59 -15.35
N ARG A 41 7.78 0.06 -15.84
CA ARG A 41 8.43 0.54 -17.07
C ARG A 41 7.57 0.41 -18.33
N GLY A 42 6.60 -0.50 -18.33
CA GLY A 42 5.62 -0.67 -19.41
C GLY A 42 4.38 0.24 -19.30
N GLY A 43 4.34 1.16 -18.33
CA GLY A 43 3.21 2.07 -18.12
C GLY A 43 2.18 1.56 -17.10
N VAL A 44 2.20 0.27 -16.79
CA VAL A 44 1.46 -0.36 -15.70
C VAL A 44 2.40 -1.24 -14.90
N PRO A 45 2.13 -1.50 -13.60
CA PRO A 45 2.86 -2.50 -12.84
C PRO A 45 2.73 -3.87 -13.48
N GLN A 46 3.83 -4.45 -13.95
CA GLN A 46 3.86 -5.75 -14.62
C GLN A 46 4.88 -6.68 -13.97
N LEU A 47 4.73 -8.00 -14.22
CA LEU A 47 5.64 -9.03 -13.75
C LEU A 47 6.86 -9.13 -14.66
N TRP A 48 8.03 -8.93 -14.08
CA TRP A 48 9.33 -9.03 -14.73
C TRP A 48 10.23 -10.05 -14.01
N ALA A 49 11.19 -10.59 -14.72
CA ALA A 49 12.26 -11.39 -14.11
C ALA A 49 13.63 -11.07 -14.73
N GLY A 50 14.69 -11.22 -13.94
CA GLY A 50 16.06 -11.02 -14.38
C GLY A 50 17.07 -11.50 -13.34
N PRO A 51 18.35 -11.59 -13.72
CA PRO A 51 19.43 -11.99 -12.84
C PRO A 51 19.68 -10.93 -11.77
N VAL A 52 20.15 -11.37 -10.59
CA VAL A 52 20.44 -10.47 -9.47
C VAL A 52 21.60 -9.52 -9.76
N ASP A 53 22.56 -9.94 -10.58
CA ASP A 53 23.82 -9.25 -10.90
C ASP A 53 23.97 -8.86 -12.38
N GLY A 54 23.01 -9.21 -13.25
CA GLY A 54 22.96 -8.83 -14.66
C GLY A 54 21.87 -7.80 -14.95
N ASP A 55 21.88 -7.20 -16.14
CA ASP A 55 20.95 -6.14 -16.55
C ASP A 55 19.85 -6.61 -17.52
N GLU A 56 19.94 -7.84 -18.01
CA GLU A 56 18.94 -8.43 -18.88
C GLU A 56 17.70 -8.83 -18.10
N VAL A 57 16.58 -8.16 -18.37
CA VAL A 57 15.29 -8.49 -17.78
C VAL A 57 14.28 -8.82 -18.87
N ARG A 58 13.32 -9.67 -18.52
CA ARG A 58 12.24 -10.06 -19.42
C ARG A 58 10.87 -9.85 -18.76
N LEU A 59 9.93 -9.42 -19.58
CA LEU A 59 8.52 -9.36 -19.21
C LEU A 59 7.93 -10.76 -19.22
N LEU A 60 7.37 -11.21 -18.10
CA LEU A 60 6.74 -12.54 -17.98
C LEU A 60 5.25 -12.51 -18.26
N ASP A 61 4.59 -11.39 -17.97
CA ASP A 61 3.17 -11.19 -18.24
C ASP A 61 2.96 -9.83 -18.93
N SER A 62 2.49 -9.85 -20.16
CA SER A 62 2.18 -8.67 -20.96
C SER A 62 0.73 -8.19 -20.81
N SER A 63 -0.06 -8.80 -19.91
CA SER A 63 -1.42 -8.34 -19.62
C SER A 63 -1.42 -6.87 -19.20
N PRO A 64 -2.46 -6.09 -19.59
CA PRO A 64 -2.64 -4.74 -19.11
C PRO A 64 -3.10 -4.67 -17.64
N ASP A 65 -3.43 -5.81 -17.02
CA ASP A 65 -3.87 -5.87 -15.64
C ASP A 65 -2.69 -5.65 -14.69
N PRO A 66 -2.77 -4.67 -13.79
CA PRO A 66 -1.68 -4.38 -12.86
C PRO A 66 -1.35 -5.54 -11.92
N VAL A 67 -0.07 -5.83 -11.74
CA VAL A 67 0.44 -6.83 -10.79
C VAL A 67 0.64 -6.17 -9.42
N LYS A 68 0.18 -6.84 -8.35
CA LYS A 68 0.26 -6.32 -6.96
C LYS A 68 1.24 -7.11 -6.08
N GLU A 69 1.39 -8.43 -6.29
CA GLU A 69 2.23 -9.31 -5.47
C GLU A 69 2.94 -10.35 -6.34
N VAL A 70 4.10 -10.83 -5.90
CA VAL A 70 4.91 -11.84 -6.59
C VAL A 70 5.53 -12.82 -5.60
N SER A 71 5.55 -14.09 -5.92
CA SER A 71 6.20 -15.13 -5.11
C SER A 71 6.74 -16.25 -6.01
N TRP A 72 8.04 -16.46 -5.99
CA TRP A 72 8.70 -17.55 -6.70
C TRP A 72 8.58 -18.85 -5.89
N SER A 73 8.29 -19.98 -6.54
CA SER A 73 8.22 -21.28 -5.86
C SER A 73 9.61 -21.73 -5.39
N PRO A 74 9.74 -22.37 -4.21
CA PRO A 74 11.02 -22.84 -3.69
C PRO A 74 11.74 -23.84 -4.58
N ASP A 75 11.00 -24.59 -5.42
CA ASP A 75 11.55 -25.54 -6.40
C ASP A 75 11.94 -24.90 -7.74
N GLY A 76 11.74 -23.59 -7.88
CA GLY A 76 12.08 -22.81 -9.06
C GLY A 76 11.15 -23.00 -10.27
N ARG A 77 10.10 -23.82 -10.20
CA ARG A 77 9.26 -24.18 -11.34
C ARG A 77 8.22 -23.15 -11.71
N TRP A 78 7.72 -22.36 -10.73
CA TRP A 78 6.62 -21.44 -10.90
C TRP A 78 6.88 -20.09 -10.27
N ILE A 79 6.25 -19.06 -10.80
CA ILE A 79 6.12 -17.75 -10.19
C ILE A 79 4.63 -17.48 -10.02
N ALA A 80 4.16 -17.39 -8.77
CA ALA A 80 2.81 -16.98 -8.45
C ALA A 80 2.74 -15.47 -8.29
N TYR A 81 1.64 -14.86 -8.73
CA TYR A 81 1.46 -13.42 -8.65
C TYR A 81 -0.03 -13.05 -8.62
N THR A 82 -0.33 -11.84 -8.17
CA THR A 82 -1.70 -11.32 -8.19
C THR A 82 -1.84 -10.22 -9.21
N THR A 83 -3.00 -10.16 -9.86
CA THR A 83 -3.37 -9.08 -10.77
C THR A 83 -4.68 -8.42 -10.34
N ALA A 84 -4.86 -7.17 -10.76
CA ALA A 84 -6.08 -6.38 -10.59
C ALA A 84 -6.75 -6.18 -11.96
N PRO A 85 -7.70 -7.05 -12.37
CA PRO A 85 -8.32 -6.98 -13.68
C PRO A 85 -8.98 -5.63 -13.95
N GLY A 86 -8.61 -4.99 -15.07
CA GLY A 86 -9.13 -3.68 -15.44
C GLY A 86 -8.76 -2.54 -14.49
N GLY A 87 -7.80 -2.75 -13.56
CA GLY A 87 -7.45 -1.77 -12.52
C GLY A 87 -8.39 -1.77 -11.31
N ALA A 88 -9.38 -2.68 -11.27
CA ALA A 88 -10.36 -2.80 -10.19
C ALA A 88 -9.74 -3.37 -8.89
N GLU A 89 -10.52 -3.37 -7.81
CA GLU A 89 -10.06 -3.86 -6.50
C GLU A 89 -10.08 -5.39 -6.37
N HIS A 90 -10.94 -6.08 -7.12
CA HIS A 90 -10.96 -7.53 -7.15
C HIS A 90 -9.67 -8.09 -7.74
N SER A 91 -9.06 -9.02 -7.04
CA SER A 91 -7.77 -9.59 -7.43
C SER A 91 -7.91 -11.05 -7.89
N ARG A 92 -6.99 -11.45 -8.78
CA ARG A 92 -6.80 -12.83 -9.20
C ARG A 92 -5.42 -13.33 -8.80
N VAL A 93 -5.32 -14.60 -8.46
CA VAL A 93 -4.03 -15.26 -8.28
C VAL A 93 -3.74 -16.07 -9.54
N LEU A 94 -2.58 -15.84 -10.12
CA LEU A 94 -2.07 -16.53 -11.30
C LEU A 94 -0.70 -17.17 -11.00
N CYS A 95 -0.29 -18.05 -11.87
CA CYS A 95 1.09 -18.51 -11.94
C CYS A 95 1.58 -18.55 -13.39
N VAL A 96 2.89 -18.48 -13.56
CA VAL A 96 3.57 -18.56 -14.85
C VAL A 96 4.91 -19.27 -14.67
N ARG A 97 5.40 -19.95 -15.72
CA ARG A 97 6.75 -20.51 -15.70
C ARG A 97 7.80 -19.38 -15.72
N PRO A 98 9.01 -19.60 -15.17
CA PRO A 98 10.07 -18.58 -15.18
C PRO A 98 10.48 -18.10 -16.59
N ASP A 99 10.20 -18.84 -17.63
CA ASP A 99 10.42 -18.45 -19.03
C ASP A 99 9.27 -17.63 -19.64
N GLY A 100 8.17 -17.42 -18.90
CA GLY A 100 6.98 -16.70 -19.35
C GLY A 100 5.94 -17.58 -20.03
N THR A 101 6.16 -18.90 -20.09
CA THR A 101 5.20 -19.86 -20.66
C THR A 101 4.20 -20.38 -19.62
N ASP A 102 3.19 -21.12 -20.07
CA ASP A 102 2.23 -21.86 -19.23
C ASP A 102 1.55 -20.98 -18.16
N ARG A 103 0.99 -19.85 -18.57
CA ARG A 103 0.28 -18.92 -17.68
C ARG A 103 -1.08 -19.49 -17.29
N ARG A 104 -1.36 -19.59 -15.99
CA ARG A 104 -2.59 -20.16 -15.42
C ARG A 104 -3.23 -19.24 -14.41
N ILE A 105 -4.57 -19.22 -14.34
CA ILE A 105 -5.32 -18.62 -13.22
C ILE A 105 -5.54 -19.71 -12.18
N LEU A 106 -5.07 -19.47 -10.96
CA LEU A 106 -5.24 -20.39 -9.83
C LEU A 106 -6.54 -20.10 -9.07
N ALA A 107 -6.92 -18.82 -8.93
CA ALA A 107 -8.13 -18.42 -8.21
C ALA A 107 -8.59 -17.00 -8.61
N GLY A 108 -9.86 -16.67 -8.31
CA GLY A 108 -10.43 -15.36 -8.60
C GLY A 108 -10.88 -15.19 -10.06
N ALA A 109 -11.20 -16.31 -10.76
CA ALA A 109 -11.68 -16.25 -12.14
C ALA A 109 -13.14 -15.79 -12.23
N ASP A 110 -13.96 -16.12 -11.22
CA ASP A 110 -15.39 -15.81 -11.22
C ASP A 110 -15.65 -14.32 -11.01
N PRO A 111 -16.63 -13.74 -11.72
CA PRO A 111 -17.01 -12.34 -11.53
C PRO A 111 -17.40 -12.04 -10.07
N GLY A 112 -16.86 -10.96 -9.52
CA GLY A 112 -17.12 -10.55 -8.13
C GLY A 112 -16.38 -11.35 -7.06
N SER A 113 -15.57 -12.35 -7.44
CA SER A 113 -14.66 -13.02 -6.50
C SER A 113 -13.33 -12.27 -6.39
N SER A 114 -12.67 -12.40 -5.25
CA SER A 114 -11.30 -11.92 -5.03
C SER A 114 -10.42 -13.04 -4.51
N ALA A 115 -9.19 -13.11 -4.97
CA ALA A 115 -8.22 -14.08 -4.51
C ALA A 115 -6.93 -13.42 -4.02
N TYR A 116 -6.38 -13.91 -2.92
CA TYR A 116 -5.20 -13.38 -2.26
C TYR A 116 -4.10 -14.44 -2.22
N LEU A 117 -2.88 -14.03 -2.59
CA LEU A 117 -1.72 -14.90 -2.61
C LEU A 117 -1.22 -15.13 -1.18
N GLY A 118 -1.01 -16.38 -0.79
CA GLY A 118 -0.34 -16.81 0.44
C GLY A 118 1.14 -17.18 0.19
N CYS A 119 1.59 -18.22 0.90
CA CYS A 119 2.94 -18.75 0.77
C CYS A 119 2.95 -20.08 -0.02
N TRP A 120 4.14 -20.46 -0.49
CA TRP A 120 4.38 -21.79 -1.06
C TRP A 120 4.60 -22.84 0.04
N THR A 121 4.33 -24.10 -0.26
CA THR A 121 4.90 -25.22 0.49
C THR A 121 6.42 -25.20 0.35
N HIS A 122 7.13 -25.71 1.35
CA HIS A 122 8.61 -25.69 1.34
C HIS A 122 9.23 -26.53 0.20
N ASP A 123 8.51 -27.50 -0.31
CA ASP A 123 8.91 -28.31 -1.48
C ASP A 123 8.51 -27.68 -2.82
N GLY A 124 7.79 -26.56 -2.81
CA GLY A 124 7.31 -25.87 -4.00
C GLY A 124 6.15 -26.56 -4.73
N SER A 125 5.59 -27.64 -4.18
CA SER A 125 4.55 -28.44 -4.85
C SER A 125 3.19 -27.74 -4.90
N ALA A 126 2.89 -26.85 -3.95
CA ALA A 126 1.62 -26.14 -3.89
C ALA A 126 1.79 -24.70 -3.35
N VAL A 127 0.87 -23.84 -3.72
CA VAL A 127 0.77 -22.47 -3.24
C VAL A 127 -0.53 -22.25 -2.48
N ALA A 128 -0.46 -21.55 -1.36
CA ALA A 128 -1.61 -21.16 -0.59
C ALA A 128 -2.33 -19.97 -1.25
N VAL A 129 -3.65 -20.06 -1.35
CA VAL A 129 -4.51 -19.03 -1.90
C VAL A 129 -5.72 -18.86 -1.01
N THR A 130 -6.12 -17.63 -0.72
CA THR A 130 -7.39 -17.34 -0.07
C THR A 130 -8.37 -16.80 -1.09
N LEU A 131 -9.56 -17.40 -1.15
CA LEU A 131 -10.65 -17.01 -2.03
C LEU A 131 -11.75 -16.33 -1.20
N ALA A 132 -12.16 -15.14 -1.62
CA ALA A 132 -13.36 -14.47 -1.18
C ALA A 132 -14.46 -14.74 -2.21
N ALA A 133 -15.53 -15.44 -1.79
CA ALA A 133 -16.69 -15.68 -2.64
C ALA A 133 -17.43 -14.34 -2.89
N PRO A 134 -18.11 -14.18 -4.05
CA PRO A 134 -18.96 -13.04 -4.31
C PRO A 134 -19.97 -12.88 -3.16
N ALA A 135 -20.17 -11.66 -2.68
CA ALA A 135 -21.27 -11.38 -1.77
C ALA A 135 -22.57 -11.78 -2.50
N THR A 136 -23.32 -12.74 -1.96
CA THR A 136 -24.66 -13.04 -2.46
C THR A 136 -25.55 -11.87 -2.07
N GLY A 137 -25.53 -10.83 -2.91
CA GLY A 137 -26.47 -9.74 -2.78
C GLY A 137 -27.88 -10.31 -2.87
N THR A 138 -28.74 -9.98 -1.94
CA THR A 138 -30.16 -9.94 -2.19
C THR A 138 -30.33 -9.05 -3.41
N HIS A 139 -30.58 -9.63 -4.58
CA HIS A 139 -31.16 -8.91 -5.69
C HIS A 139 -32.45 -8.28 -5.16
N VAL A 140 -32.38 -7.01 -4.83
CA VAL A 140 -33.58 -6.17 -4.87
C VAL A 140 -33.90 -6.10 -6.35
N ASP A 141 -34.97 -6.76 -6.74
CA ASP A 141 -35.46 -6.80 -8.10
C ASP A 141 -35.50 -5.39 -8.70
N GLY A 142 -34.77 -5.22 -9.79
CA GLY A 142 -35.16 -4.35 -10.86
C GLY A 142 -35.13 -2.86 -10.61
N GLN A 143 -33.96 -2.30 -10.40
CA GLN A 143 -33.54 -1.08 -11.08
C GLN A 143 -32.01 -1.01 -10.87
N GLY A 144 -31.25 -1.40 -11.89
CA GLY A 144 -29.87 -1.00 -12.00
C GLY A 144 -29.79 0.53 -11.84
N PRO A 145 -28.64 1.09 -11.40
CA PRO A 145 -28.51 2.52 -11.34
C PRO A 145 -28.95 3.06 -12.70
N THR A 146 -30.03 3.84 -12.69
CA THR A 146 -30.43 4.59 -13.87
C THR A 146 -29.19 5.33 -14.30
N SER A 147 -28.72 5.07 -15.51
CA SER A 147 -27.70 5.86 -16.15
C SER A 147 -28.16 7.31 -16.01
N VAL A 148 -27.56 8.03 -15.07
CA VAL A 148 -27.70 9.48 -15.00
C VAL A 148 -27.06 9.94 -16.29
N GLU A 149 -27.85 10.51 -17.19
CA GLU A 149 -27.31 11.16 -18.38
C GLU A 149 -26.19 12.10 -17.91
N PRO A 150 -25.04 12.13 -18.60
CA PRO A 150 -23.96 13.03 -18.22
C PRO A 150 -24.51 14.44 -18.18
N ASP A 151 -24.31 15.13 -17.06
CA ASP A 151 -24.70 16.52 -16.87
C ASP A 151 -24.18 17.37 -18.06
N PRO A 152 -25.04 17.93 -18.89
CA PRO A 152 -24.60 18.74 -20.05
C PRO A 152 -23.94 20.04 -19.64
N THR A 153 -23.84 20.35 -18.33
CA THR A 153 -23.21 21.57 -17.80
C THR A 153 -21.82 21.31 -17.21
N GLY A 154 -21.28 20.08 -17.31
CA GLY A 154 -19.92 19.78 -16.91
C GLY A 154 -18.94 20.70 -17.62
N THR A 155 -18.29 21.61 -16.89
CA THR A 155 -17.27 22.51 -17.43
C THR A 155 -16.21 21.67 -18.13
N PRO A 156 -16.03 21.80 -19.46
CA PRO A 156 -15.01 21.00 -20.16
C PRO A 156 -13.64 21.31 -19.57
N LEU A 157 -12.83 20.28 -19.39
CA LEU A 157 -11.39 20.46 -19.12
C LEU A 157 -10.81 21.44 -20.16
N PRO A 158 -9.81 22.28 -19.79
CA PRO A 158 -9.17 23.16 -20.75
C PRO A 158 -8.78 22.40 -22.02
N PRO A 159 -8.94 22.98 -23.22
CA PRO A 159 -8.81 22.29 -24.51
C PRO A 159 -7.46 21.61 -24.75
N ASP A 160 -6.45 21.90 -23.94
CA ASP A 160 -5.11 21.31 -23.98
C ASP A 160 -5.02 19.94 -23.29
N TRP A 161 -6.10 19.45 -22.69
CA TRP A 161 -6.11 18.24 -21.84
C TRP A 161 -6.75 17.03 -22.52
N THR A 162 -7.47 17.24 -23.64
CA THR A 162 -8.13 16.18 -24.38
C THR A 162 -7.79 16.23 -25.86
N ASP A 163 -7.72 15.07 -26.53
CA ASP A 163 -7.68 14.99 -27.99
C ASP A 163 -9.08 15.22 -28.61
N ARG A 164 -9.16 15.19 -29.96
CA ARG A 164 -10.40 15.41 -30.68
C ARG A 164 -11.50 14.39 -30.41
N ASP A 165 -11.14 13.25 -29.79
CA ASP A 165 -12.06 12.15 -29.46
C ASP A 165 -12.40 12.11 -27.97
N GLY A 166 -12.02 13.14 -27.19
CA GLY A 166 -12.31 13.26 -25.76
C GLY A 166 -11.37 12.48 -24.84
N HIS A 167 -10.25 11.99 -25.36
CA HIS A 167 -9.22 11.32 -24.56
C HIS A 167 -8.17 12.31 -24.08
N ALA A 168 -7.64 12.11 -22.85
CA ALA A 168 -6.57 12.95 -22.32
C ALA A 168 -5.32 12.85 -23.20
N THR A 169 -4.93 13.93 -23.87
CA THR A 169 -3.73 13.98 -24.71
C THR A 169 -2.54 14.51 -23.93
N LEU A 170 -1.44 13.79 -24.01
CA LEU A 170 -0.13 14.26 -23.56
C LEU A 170 0.53 15.07 -24.68
N LEU A 171 0.85 16.32 -24.42
CA LEU A 171 1.68 17.12 -25.32
C LEU A 171 3.10 16.52 -25.40
N GLY A 172 3.39 15.88 -26.52
CA GLY A 172 4.69 15.28 -26.81
C GLY A 172 4.50 13.97 -27.56
N GLY A 173 4.21 14.07 -28.87
CA GLY A 173 3.90 12.94 -29.74
C GLY A 173 5.05 11.93 -29.85
N ALA A 174 5.07 10.95 -29.01
CA ALA A 174 5.67 9.67 -29.29
C ALA A 174 4.54 8.65 -29.33
N ARG A 175 4.06 8.36 -30.53
CA ARG A 175 3.29 7.14 -30.77
C ARG A 175 4.23 5.97 -30.54
N TYR A 176 4.03 5.24 -29.47
CA TYR A 176 4.57 3.89 -29.36
C TYR A 176 3.62 2.98 -30.13
N ASP A 177 3.94 2.71 -31.39
CA ASP A 177 3.42 1.56 -32.12
C ASP A 177 4.08 0.28 -31.57
N ALA A 178 3.72 -0.10 -30.37
CA ALA A 178 3.85 -1.47 -29.94
C ALA A 178 2.62 -2.21 -30.49
N ALA A 179 2.79 -2.89 -31.62
CA ALA A 179 1.80 -3.86 -32.06
C ALA A 179 1.53 -4.79 -30.87
N PRO A 180 0.26 -4.97 -30.45
CA PRO A 180 -0.04 -5.87 -29.35
C PRO A 180 0.31 -7.28 -29.80
N ARG A 181 1.43 -7.81 -29.34
CA ARG A 181 1.59 -9.26 -29.24
C ARG A 181 0.59 -9.67 -28.18
N THR A 182 -0.59 -10.09 -28.63
CA THR A 182 -1.57 -10.72 -27.77
C THR A 182 -0.91 -11.94 -27.12
N ALA A 183 -0.54 -11.82 -25.87
CA ALA A 183 -0.22 -13.02 -25.09
C ALA A 183 -1.41 -13.95 -25.18
N PRO A 184 -1.21 -15.28 -25.34
CA PRO A 184 -2.32 -16.21 -25.29
C PRO A 184 -3.09 -15.98 -23.98
N ALA A 185 -4.41 -16.00 -24.08
CA ALA A 185 -5.26 -15.88 -22.89
C ALA A 185 -4.85 -16.94 -21.87
N PRO A 186 -4.77 -16.60 -20.56
CA PRO A 186 -4.42 -17.59 -19.55
C PRO A 186 -5.42 -18.73 -19.59
N THR A 187 -4.92 -19.96 -19.46
CA THR A 187 -5.78 -21.14 -19.33
C THR A 187 -6.43 -21.07 -17.95
N PRO A 188 -7.76 -21.02 -17.84
CA PRO A 188 -8.41 -21.06 -16.53
C PRO A 188 -8.09 -22.37 -15.83
N PHE A 189 -7.62 -22.31 -14.61
CA PHE A 189 -7.62 -23.45 -13.72
C PHE A 189 -9.07 -23.73 -13.34
N ASP A 190 -9.59 -24.92 -13.64
CA ASP A 190 -10.99 -25.25 -13.41
C ASP A 190 -11.26 -25.42 -11.91
N LEU A 191 -11.65 -24.33 -11.26
CA LEU A 191 -12.08 -24.33 -9.87
C LEU A 191 -13.46 -24.98 -9.67
N THR A 192 -14.22 -25.24 -10.76
CA THR A 192 -15.52 -25.92 -10.66
C THR A 192 -15.37 -27.40 -10.35
N THR A 193 -14.20 -27.98 -10.63
CA THR A 193 -13.85 -29.33 -10.17
C THR A 193 -13.48 -29.39 -8.69
N LEU A 194 -13.41 -28.23 -7.99
CA LEU A 194 -13.36 -28.14 -6.55
C LEU A 194 -14.71 -28.55 -5.92
N ALA A 195 -15.17 -29.75 -6.18
CA ALA A 195 -16.26 -30.36 -5.42
C ALA A 195 -15.77 -30.71 -4.01
N ALA A 196 -15.36 -29.70 -3.24
CA ALA A 196 -15.53 -29.74 -1.82
C ALA A 196 -17.04 -29.85 -1.56
N PRO A 197 -17.50 -30.58 -0.54
CA PRO A 197 -18.92 -30.70 -0.23
C PRO A 197 -19.51 -29.29 -0.23
N ALA A 198 -20.60 -29.11 -0.96
CA ALA A 198 -21.23 -27.82 -1.21
C ALA A 198 -21.53 -27.11 0.10
N VAL A 199 -20.61 -26.32 0.59
CA VAL A 199 -20.87 -25.32 1.64
C VAL A 199 -21.52 -24.16 0.90
N ARG A 200 -22.85 -24.10 0.96
CA ARG A 200 -23.61 -22.91 0.64
C ARG A 200 -23.26 -21.85 1.70
N SER A 201 -22.12 -21.20 1.54
CA SER A 201 -21.73 -20.08 2.38
C SER A 201 -22.04 -18.78 1.66
N GLY A 202 -22.95 -18.01 2.19
CA GLY A 202 -22.99 -16.59 1.90
C GLY A 202 -21.64 -15.98 2.29
N GLY A 203 -20.95 -15.30 1.36
CA GLY A 203 -19.88 -14.35 1.57
C GLY A 203 -18.75 -14.73 2.53
N GLY A 204 -18.15 -15.91 2.46
CA GLY A 204 -17.05 -16.33 3.32
C GLY A 204 -15.68 -16.30 2.64
N LEU A 205 -14.62 -16.36 3.47
CA LEU A 205 -13.24 -16.52 3.04
C LEU A 205 -12.81 -17.97 3.21
N SER A 206 -12.21 -18.55 2.17
CA SER A 206 -11.67 -19.91 2.23
C SER A 206 -10.23 -19.95 1.74
N ALA A 207 -9.35 -20.57 2.51
CA ALA A 207 -7.94 -20.73 2.18
C ALA A 207 -7.66 -22.16 1.72
N TYR A 208 -6.90 -22.31 0.64
CA TYR A 208 -6.57 -23.59 0.01
C TYR A 208 -5.08 -23.67 -0.31
N LEU A 209 -4.55 -24.90 -0.37
CA LEU A 209 -3.31 -25.22 -1.09
C LEU A 209 -3.68 -25.70 -2.49
N ILE A 210 -3.08 -25.12 -3.51
CA ILE A 210 -3.33 -25.43 -4.91
C ILE A 210 -2.02 -25.87 -5.57
N ASP A 211 -2.03 -27.05 -6.19
CA ASP A 211 -0.95 -27.51 -7.06
C ASP A 211 -1.06 -26.83 -8.43
N PRO A 212 -0.11 -25.97 -8.83
CA PRO A 212 -0.17 -25.33 -10.13
C PRO A 212 -0.07 -26.29 -11.32
N ASP A 213 0.52 -27.49 -11.15
CA ASP A 213 0.58 -28.51 -12.20
C ASP A 213 -0.77 -29.23 -12.39
N GLY A 214 -1.68 -29.09 -11.43
CA GLY A 214 -3.10 -29.38 -11.59
C GLY A 214 -3.57 -30.82 -11.39
N PRO A 215 -2.74 -31.84 -11.05
CA PRO A 215 -3.25 -33.21 -10.89
C PRO A 215 -3.89 -33.43 -9.52
N ALA A 216 -3.57 -32.67 -8.51
CA ALA A 216 -4.09 -32.83 -7.15
C ALA A 216 -5.29 -31.91 -6.88
N SER A 217 -6.30 -32.43 -6.17
CA SER A 217 -7.39 -31.58 -5.67
C SER A 217 -6.88 -30.59 -4.64
N PRO A 218 -7.31 -29.32 -4.68
CA PRO A 218 -6.95 -28.34 -3.67
C PRO A 218 -7.27 -28.78 -2.25
N VAL A 219 -6.34 -28.51 -1.33
CA VAL A 219 -6.50 -28.87 0.08
C VAL A 219 -7.03 -27.67 0.83
N LEU A 220 -8.20 -27.83 1.47
CA LEU A 220 -8.79 -26.78 2.31
C LEU A 220 -7.99 -26.62 3.61
N LEU A 221 -7.51 -25.41 3.88
CA LEU A 221 -6.80 -25.06 5.11
C LEU A 221 -7.71 -24.37 6.13
N ALA A 222 -8.63 -23.54 5.66
CA ALA A 222 -9.51 -22.75 6.52
C ALA A 222 -10.76 -22.28 5.78
N THR A 223 -11.86 -22.14 6.52
CA THR A 223 -13.05 -21.39 6.09
C THR A 223 -13.46 -20.48 7.23
N GLU A 224 -13.71 -19.20 6.92
CA GLU A 224 -14.13 -18.18 7.87
C GLU A 224 -15.34 -17.45 7.28
N THR A 225 -16.46 -17.47 8.00
CA THR A 225 -17.72 -16.84 7.58
C THR A 225 -17.89 -15.43 8.08
N HIS A 226 -17.13 -15.05 9.12
CA HIS A 226 -17.26 -13.78 9.84
C HIS A 226 -15.93 -13.02 9.96
N ALA A 227 -14.92 -13.37 9.17
CA ALA A 227 -13.64 -12.67 9.19
C ALA A 227 -13.54 -11.69 8.03
N ALA A 228 -13.17 -10.44 8.32
CA ALA A 228 -12.92 -9.44 7.28
C ALA A 228 -11.73 -9.81 6.38
N THR A 229 -10.71 -10.44 6.96
CA THR A 229 -9.51 -10.86 6.23
C THR A 229 -9.03 -12.23 6.70
N LEU A 230 -8.51 -12.99 5.76
CA LEU A 230 -7.85 -14.27 5.98
C LEU A 230 -6.66 -14.37 5.02
N ARG A 231 -5.49 -14.77 5.52
CA ARG A 231 -4.32 -15.00 4.68
C ARG A 231 -3.45 -16.10 5.26
N VAL A 232 -2.96 -17.01 4.44
CA VAL A 232 -1.95 -18.00 4.83
C VAL A 232 -0.58 -17.33 4.78
N CYS A 233 0.08 -17.23 5.92
CA CYS A 233 1.35 -16.52 6.08
C CYS A 233 2.56 -17.45 6.01
N ASP A 234 2.41 -18.68 6.51
CA ASP A 234 3.49 -19.66 6.53
C ASP A 234 2.97 -21.08 6.67
N LEU A 235 3.79 -22.06 6.31
CA LEU A 235 3.58 -23.48 6.52
C LEU A 235 4.77 -24.07 7.26
N SER A 236 4.55 -25.01 8.17
CA SER A 236 5.65 -25.78 8.74
C SER A 236 6.36 -26.57 7.65
N ARG A 237 7.66 -26.85 7.84
CA ARG A 237 8.49 -27.49 6.81
C ARG A 237 7.99 -28.89 6.40
N ASP A 238 7.36 -29.60 7.32
CA ASP A 238 6.73 -30.90 7.10
C ASP A 238 5.30 -30.80 6.54
N GLY A 239 4.80 -29.58 6.33
CA GLY A 239 3.45 -29.31 5.82
C GLY A 239 2.30 -29.64 6.77
N THR A 240 2.58 -29.97 8.04
CA THR A 240 1.54 -30.39 9.00
C THR A 240 0.79 -29.24 9.66
N LEU A 241 1.40 -28.06 9.74
CA LEU A 241 0.84 -26.85 10.32
C LEU A 241 0.80 -25.69 9.33
N ALA A 242 -0.27 -24.88 9.40
CA ALA A 242 -0.43 -23.65 8.67
C ALA A 242 -0.59 -22.47 9.64
N LEU A 243 0.13 -21.37 9.37
CA LEU A 243 -0.03 -20.10 10.04
C LEU A 243 -0.89 -19.17 9.21
N LEU A 244 -2.02 -18.75 9.75
CA LEU A 244 -2.94 -17.84 9.10
C LEU A 244 -3.04 -16.52 9.87
N ARG A 245 -3.15 -15.41 9.15
CA ARG A 245 -3.58 -14.12 9.70
C ARG A 245 -5.08 -13.97 9.47
N ARG A 246 -5.82 -13.68 10.54
CA ARG A 246 -7.28 -13.54 10.53
C ARG A 246 -7.69 -12.24 11.21
N GLY A 247 -8.85 -11.71 10.83
CA GLY A 247 -9.53 -10.63 11.51
C GLY A 247 -9.28 -9.24 10.90
N PRO A 248 -10.10 -8.26 11.29
CA PRO A 248 -10.03 -6.90 10.80
C PRO A 248 -8.78 -6.19 11.32
N ARG A 249 -8.44 -5.08 10.68
CA ARG A 249 -7.40 -4.17 11.15
C ARG A 249 -7.70 -3.72 12.60
N GLY A 250 -6.70 -3.62 13.45
CA GLY A 250 -6.82 -3.33 14.88
C GLY A 250 -7.14 -4.54 15.77
N ARG A 251 -7.58 -5.68 15.18
CA ARG A 251 -7.93 -6.91 15.92
C ARG A 251 -7.43 -8.17 15.23
N ARG A 252 -6.24 -8.09 14.64
CA ARG A 252 -5.66 -9.23 13.91
C ARG A 252 -5.14 -10.31 14.83
N GLU A 253 -5.27 -11.55 14.36
CA GLU A 253 -4.87 -12.76 15.06
C GLU A 253 -3.99 -13.63 14.16
N ALA A 254 -2.99 -14.27 14.78
CA ALA A 254 -2.29 -15.41 14.23
C ALA A 254 -3.03 -16.69 14.62
N VAL A 255 -3.47 -17.46 13.65
CA VAL A 255 -4.15 -18.73 13.86
C VAL A 255 -3.26 -19.83 13.34
N VAL A 256 -2.93 -20.80 14.20
CA VAL A 256 -2.24 -22.03 13.81
C VAL A 256 -3.28 -23.12 13.59
N ARG A 257 -3.21 -23.78 12.42
CA ARG A 257 -4.11 -24.89 12.06
C ARG A 257 -3.32 -26.12 11.62
N ARG A 258 -3.85 -27.29 11.93
CA ARG A 258 -3.38 -28.53 11.32
C ARG A 258 -3.91 -28.61 9.88
N THR A 259 -3.03 -28.97 8.96
CA THR A 259 -3.39 -29.06 7.53
C THR A 259 -4.27 -30.28 7.25
N ALA A 260 -4.14 -31.36 8.02
CA ALA A 260 -4.86 -32.61 7.79
C ALA A 260 -6.38 -32.52 8.00
N ASP A 261 -6.84 -31.73 8.95
CA ASP A 261 -8.25 -31.61 9.33
C ASP A 261 -8.72 -30.16 9.50
N ALA A 262 -7.88 -29.18 9.17
CA ALA A 262 -8.11 -27.75 9.34
C ALA A 262 -8.47 -27.33 10.78
N ALA A 263 -8.14 -28.15 11.79
CA ALA A 263 -8.42 -27.84 13.18
C ALA A 263 -7.53 -26.68 13.68
N THR A 264 -8.15 -25.70 14.34
CA THR A 264 -7.42 -24.63 15.02
C THR A 264 -6.78 -25.14 16.30
N THR A 265 -5.47 -24.99 16.41
CA THR A 265 -4.69 -25.42 17.59
C THR A 265 -4.23 -24.25 18.43
N SER A 266 -4.11 -23.05 17.85
CA SER A 266 -3.68 -21.83 18.53
C SER A 266 -4.30 -20.60 17.90
N THR A 267 -4.60 -19.60 18.76
CA THR A 267 -4.98 -18.23 18.32
C THR A 267 -4.24 -17.24 19.20
N LEU A 268 -3.46 -16.36 18.58
CA LEU A 268 -2.60 -15.38 19.25
C LEU A 268 -2.82 -13.99 18.65
N PRO A 269 -2.94 -12.93 19.46
CA PRO A 269 -3.04 -11.57 18.93
C PRO A 269 -1.71 -11.13 18.29
N VAL A 270 -1.79 -10.37 17.22
CA VAL A 270 -0.61 -9.88 16.46
C VAL A 270 -0.72 -8.39 16.14
N ALA A 271 0.40 -7.81 15.74
CA ALA A 271 0.46 -6.44 15.26
C ALA A 271 -0.18 -6.28 13.88
N ASP A 272 -0.70 -5.10 13.62
CA ASP A 272 -1.09 -4.66 12.28
C ASP A 272 0.14 -4.39 11.39
N GLY A 273 -0.09 -4.09 10.13
CA GLY A 273 0.95 -3.79 9.14
C GLY A 273 1.22 -4.97 8.21
N ASP A 274 2.48 -5.33 8.03
CA ASP A 274 2.92 -6.36 7.09
C ASP A 274 2.05 -7.62 7.15
N PRO A 275 1.57 -8.13 6.01
CA PRO A 275 0.80 -9.37 5.97
C PRO A 275 1.53 -10.58 6.56
N TRP A 276 2.86 -10.58 6.58
CA TRP A 276 3.70 -11.67 7.08
C TRP A 276 3.96 -11.54 8.58
N ILE A 277 3.03 -12.05 9.37
CA ILE A 277 3.02 -11.89 10.83
C ILE A 277 3.99 -12.81 11.58
N GLY A 278 4.45 -13.88 10.95
CA GLY A 278 5.33 -14.86 11.61
C GLY A 278 5.85 -15.93 10.67
N ARG A 279 6.71 -16.79 11.21
CA ARG A 279 7.33 -17.93 10.52
C ARG A 279 7.54 -19.09 11.48
N PHE A 280 7.35 -20.30 10.99
CA PHE A 280 7.76 -21.50 11.72
C PHE A 280 9.28 -21.69 11.68
N SER A 281 9.85 -22.19 12.78
CA SER A 281 11.20 -22.70 12.78
C SER A 281 11.30 -23.96 11.89
N PRO A 282 12.51 -24.31 11.38
CA PRO A 282 12.68 -25.48 10.54
C PRO A 282 12.22 -26.81 11.15
N ASP A 283 12.25 -26.93 12.48
CA ASP A 283 11.79 -28.10 13.21
C ASP A 283 10.30 -28.06 13.61
N GLY A 284 9.59 -26.99 13.22
CA GLY A 284 8.15 -26.78 13.52
C GLY A 284 7.82 -26.54 14.99
N ARG A 285 8.83 -26.44 15.88
CA ARG A 285 8.63 -26.35 17.34
C ARG A 285 8.60 -24.93 17.88
N THR A 286 8.97 -23.95 17.07
CA THR A 286 8.91 -22.53 17.43
C THR A 286 8.18 -21.78 16.34
N LEU A 287 7.26 -20.91 16.75
CA LEU A 287 6.67 -19.90 15.90
C LEU A 287 7.29 -18.55 16.25
N TRP A 288 8.04 -17.98 15.30
CA TRP A 288 8.52 -16.60 15.37
C TRP A 288 7.39 -15.69 15.00
N LEU A 289 6.96 -14.82 15.92
CA LEU A 289 5.73 -14.05 15.79
C LEU A 289 5.99 -12.57 16.06
N ARG A 290 5.52 -11.71 15.16
CA ARG A 290 5.51 -10.27 15.36
C ARG A 290 4.19 -9.86 16.03
N SER A 291 4.28 -9.22 17.19
CA SER A 291 3.08 -8.81 17.96
C SER A 291 3.34 -7.57 18.81
N ASN A 292 2.29 -6.75 18.96
CA ASN A 292 2.20 -5.68 19.95
C ASN A 292 1.14 -5.95 21.02
N ALA A 293 0.72 -7.20 21.18
CA ALA A 293 -0.17 -7.58 22.26
C ALA A 293 0.49 -7.28 23.62
N ASP A 294 -0.24 -6.63 24.51
CA ASP A 294 0.19 -6.22 25.85
C ASP A 294 1.38 -5.25 25.88
N ARG A 295 1.63 -4.51 24.76
CA ARG A 295 2.74 -3.56 24.67
C ARG A 295 2.45 -2.43 23.69
N GLU A 296 3.23 -1.37 23.83
CA GLU A 296 3.11 -0.17 23.02
C GLU A 296 3.65 -0.40 21.59
N TYR A 297 4.82 -1.00 21.46
CA TYR A 297 5.49 -1.23 20.19
C TYR A 297 5.57 -2.73 19.86
N ALA A 298 5.44 -3.07 18.60
CA ALA A 298 5.55 -4.44 18.12
C ALA A 298 6.97 -5.00 18.32
N ALA A 299 7.02 -6.25 18.80
CA ALA A 299 8.24 -6.97 19.10
C ALA A 299 8.24 -8.35 18.42
N LEU A 300 9.41 -9.01 18.38
CA LEU A 300 9.57 -10.40 17.98
C LEU A 300 9.41 -11.30 19.19
N PHE A 301 8.53 -12.29 19.06
CA PHE A 301 8.34 -13.36 20.03
C PHE A 301 8.78 -14.71 19.47
N ALA A 302 9.30 -15.55 20.34
CA ALA A 302 9.40 -16.99 20.16
C ALA A 302 8.25 -17.66 20.92
N VAL A 303 7.34 -18.30 20.19
CA VAL A 303 6.26 -19.10 20.76
C VAL A 303 6.62 -20.56 20.63
N ALA A 304 6.87 -21.24 21.75
CA ALA A 304 7.12 -22.67 21.75
C ALA A 304 5.83 -23.44 21.43
N LEU A 305 5.90 -24.37 20.49
CA LEU A 305 4.78 -25.18 20.06
C LEU A 305 4.95 -26.65 20.46
N GLY A 306 3.84 -27.30 20.81
CA GLY A 306 3.75 -28.75 20.87
C GLY A 306 3.67 -29.38 19.49
N ALA A 307 3.66 -30.71 19.43
CA ALA A 307 3.60 -31.46 18.18
C ALA A 307 2.33 -31.18 17.36
N ASP A 308 1.24 -30.84 18.04
CA ASP A 308 -0.05 -30.52 17.41
C ASP A 308 -0.21 -29.00 17.14
N GLY A 309 0.84 -28.19 17.36
CA GLY A 309 0.80 -26.76 17.15
C GLY A 309 0.19 -25.94 18.31
N GLU A 310 -0.12 -26.58 19.46
CA GLU A 310 -0.57 -25.85 20.64
C GLU A 310 0.57 -25.05 21.28
N PRO A 311 0.33 -23.82 21.78
CA PRO A 311 1.35 -23.00 22.40
C PRO A 311 1.69 -23.52 23.80
N ARG A 312 2.99 -23.66 24.10
CA ARG A 312 3.51 -24.10 25.40
C ARG A 312 4.16 -23.00 26.20
N GLY A 313 4.42 -21.87 25.59
CA GLY A 313 5.01 -20.71 26.21
C GLY A 313 5.46 -19.69 25.18
N ARG A 314 5.67 -18.46 25.59
CA ARG A 314 6.21 -17.41 24.74
C ARG A 314 7.31 -16.64 25.46
N ALA A 315 8.30 -16.17 24.69
CA ALA A 315 9.36 -15.29 25.17
C ALA A 315 9.59 -14.16 24.18
N VAL A 316 9.94 -12.97 24.67
CA VAL A 316 10.40 -11.86 23.85
C VAL A 316 11.81 -12.16 23.37
N VAL A 317 12.07 -11.98 22.08
CA VAL A 317 13.39 -12.21 21.45
C VAL A 317 14.06 -10.90 21.09
N ALA A 318 13.29 -9.96 20.53
CA ALA A 318 13.77 -8.62 20.22
C ALA A 318 12.65 -7.62 20.41
N GLU A 319 12.94 -6.53 21.10
CA GLU A 319 12.04 -5.41 21.32
C GLU A 319 12.79 -4.09 21.39
N ARG A 320 12.09 -3.00 21.08
CA ARG A 320 12.59 -1.62 21.25
C ARG A 320 11.54 -0.82 22.02
N ALA A 321 12.01 0.12 22.82
CA ALA A 321 11.14 0.93 23.68
C ALA A 321 10.36 2.02 22.93
N ASP A 322 10.78 2.34 21.70
CA ASP A 322 10.33 3.50 20.94
C ASP A 322 10.13 3.24 19.44
N SER A 323 10.13 1.98 19.02
CA SER A 323 10.07 1.62 17.60
C SER A 323 9.33 0.30 17.38
N ASP A 324 8.47 0.27 16.36
CA ASP A 324 7.76 -0.94 15.96
C ASP A 324 8.63 -1.87 15.14
N LEU A 325 8.60 -3.17 15.43
CA LEU A 325 9.02 -4.18 14.48
C LEU A 325 8.00 -4.20 13.33
N GLU A 326 8.39 -3.70 12.17
CA GLU A 326 7.50 -3.55 11.01
C GLU A 326 7.52 -4.77 10.09
N LEU A 327 8.72 -5.24 9.72
CA LEU A 327 8.87 -6.40 8.84
C LEU A 327 9.68 -7.50 9.54
N LEU A 328 9.23 -8.74 9.33
CA LEU A 328 9.91 -9.96 9.77
C LEU A 328 10.14 -10.87 8.57
N SER A 329 11.39 -11.22 8.31
CA SER A 329 11.76 -12.28 7.38
C SER A 329 12.73 -13.25 8.05
N MET A 330 12.78 -14.49 7.57
CA MET A 330 13.74 -15.50 8.03
C MET A 330 14.66 -15.84 6.86
N ALA A 331 15.94 -16.00 7.15
CA ALA A 331 16.87 -16.61 6.21
C ALA A 331 16.38 -18.02 5.82
N GLN A 332 16.74 -18.50 4.63
CA GLN A 332 16.26 -19.78 4.12
C GLN A 332 16.61 -20.97 5.01
N ASP A 333 17.74 -20.89 5.75
CA ASP A 333 18.15 -21.91 6.72
C ASP A 333 17.36 -21.87 8.05
N GLY A 334 16.54 -20.82 8.25
CA GLY A 334 15.78 -20.60 9.47
C GLY A 334 16.62 -20.24 10.70
N ARG A 335 17.90 -19.89 10.52
CA ARG A 335 18.82 -19.57 11.63
C ARG A 335 18.96 -18.09 11.92
N THR A 336 18.61 -17.25 10.96
CA THR A 336 18.72 -15.80 11.08
C THR A 336 17.38 -15.15 10.80
N ALA A 337 16.88 -14.37 11.74
CA ALA A 337 15.77 -13.45 11.53
C ALA A 337 16.31 -12.11 11.02
N VAL A 338 15.61 -11.55 10.05
CA VAL A 338 15.84 -10.21 9.53
C VAL A 338 14.69 -9.32 9.99
N LEU A 339 15.01 -8.34 10.81
CA LEU A 339 14.08 -7.45 11.47
C LEU A 339 14.20 -6.06 10.88
N ALA A 340 13.12 -5.51 10.33
CA ALA A 340 13.05 -4.10 9.97
C ALA A 340 12.25 -3.34 11.01
N TRP A 341 12.90 -2.41 11.68
CA TRP A 341 12.32 -1.53 12.69
C TRP A 341 11.88 -0.22 12.06
N ASN A 342 10.70 0.24 12.42
CA ASN A 342 10.23 1.57 12.05
C ASN A 342 10.67 2.57 13.13
N VAL A 343 11.68 3.35 12.81
CA VAL A 343 12.25 4.36 13.71
C VAL A 343 11.79 5.74 13.22
N GLN A 344 10.65 6.19 13.73
CA GLN A 344 10.08 7.51 13.40
C GLN A 344 9.92 7.72 11.88
N GLY A 345 9.41 6.71 11.18
CA GLY A 345 9.18 6.74 9.73
C GLY A 345 10.36 6.29 8.86
N ALA A 346 11.58 6.22 9.38
CA ALA A 346 12.71 5.58 8.71
C ALA A 346 12.85 4.12 9.11
N SER A 347 13.53 3.32 8.30
CA SER A 347 13.79 1.91 8.62
C SER A 347 15.21 1.70 9.13
N GLU A 348 15.35 0.86 10.14
CA GLU A 348 16.59 0.23 10.53
C GLU A 348 16.52 -1.29 10.36
N LEU A 349 17.57 -1.89 9.83
CA LEU A 349 17.61 -3.34 9.58
C LEU A 349 18.57 -4.02 10.53
N GLU A 350 18.07 -5.08 11.16
CA GLU A 350 18.81 -5.85 12.16
C GLU A 350 18.75 -7.35 11.83
N LEU A 351 19.88 -8.03 11.97
CA LEU A 351 20.00 -9.48 11.80
C LEU A 351 20.17 -10.11 13.19
N VAL A 352 19.29 -11.04 13.52
CA VAL A 352 19.29 -11.73 14.83
C VAL A 352 19.40 -13.24 14.62
N GLU A 353 20.36 -13.89 15.32
CA GLU A 353 20.46 -15.34 15.32
C GLU A 353 19.31 -15.95 16.13
N THR A 354 18.55 -16.84 15.50
CA THR A 354 17.36 -17.48 16.09
C THR A 354 17.57 -18.93 16.48
N PHE A 355 18.73 -19.53 16.10
CA PHE A 355 19.01 -20.94 16.39
C PHE A 355 20.43 -21.16 16.98
N PRO A 356 20.60 -22.00 18.00
CA PRO A 356 19.54 -22.71 18.75
C PRO A 356 18.61 -21.75 19.47
N ALA A 357 17.30 -22.10 19.54
CA ALA A 357 16.31 -21.26 20.21
C ALA A 357 16.83 -20.80 21.59
N PRO A 358 16.77 -19.51 21.92
CA PRO A 358 17.32 -19.00 23.16
C PRO A 358 16.69 -19.71 24.35
N ARG A 359 17.49 -20.43 25.12
CA ARG A 359 17.05 -21.11 26.35
C ARG A 359 16.85 -20.14 27.53
N ALA A 360 17.24 -18.89 27.37
CA ALA A 360 17.10 -17.83 28.36
C ALA A 360 17.08 -16.46 27.66
N PRO A 361 16.40 -15.44 28.23
CA PRO A 361 16.27 -14.11 27.64
C PRO A 361 17.60 -13.33 27.47
N ASP A 362 18.71 -13.85 28.01
CA ASP A 362 19.99 -13.14 28.05
C ASP A 362 20.98 -13.51 26.92
N ARG A 363 20.56 -14.27 25.91
CA ARG A 363 21.47 -14.72 24.83
C ARG A 363 20.85 -14.61 23.45
N THR A 364 20.60 -13.40 23.02
CA THR A 364 20.75 -13.06 21.60
C THR A 364 22.23 -12.77 21.36
N GLY A 365 22.86 -13.42 20.37
CA GLY A 365 24.16 -12.97 19.89
C GLY A 365 24.10 -11.48 19.54
N PRO A 366 25.25 -10.77 19.41
CA PRO A 366 25.23 -9.35 19.10
C PRO A 366 24.44 -9.13 17.82
N ALA A 367 23.38 -8.32 17.90
CA ALA A 367 22.59 -7.93 16.76
C ALA A 367 23.49 -7.23 15.72
N ARG A 368 23.41 -7.66 14.47
CA ARG A 368 24.16 -7.06 13.38
C ARG A 368 23.26 -6.06 12.66
N HIS A 369 23.63 -4.79 12.69
CA HIS A 369 22.95 -3.75 11.93
C HIS A 369 23.47 -3.71 10.49
N LEU A 370 22.54 -3.62 9.53
CA LEU A 370 22.84 -3.45 8.13
C LEU A 370 22.61 -1.99 7.73
N SER A 371 23.65 -1.34 7.22
CA SER A 371 23.55 0.04 6.74
C SER A 371 22.70 0.10 5.47
N LEU A 372 21.68 0.94 5.46
CA LEU A 372 20.74 1.11 4.36
C LEU A 372 21.13 2.32 3.48
N PRO A 373 21.11 2.18 2.15
CA PRO A 373 21.36 3.30 1.24
C PRO A 373 20.16 4.27 1.09
N HIS A 374 18.96 3.86 1.54
CA HIS A 374 17.72 4.62 1.49
C HIS A 374 16.99 4.57 2.83
N GLU A 375 16.05 5.50 3.02
CA GLU A 375 15.39 5.72 4.29
C GLU A 375 14.41 4.62 4.69
N VAL A 376 13.78 3.93 3.70
CA VAL A 376 12.66 3.03 3.96
C VAL A 376 12.85 1.67 3.30
N VAL A 377 12.73 0.62 4.09
CA VAL A 377 12.60 -0.76 3.63
C VAL A 377 11.12 -1.08 3.45
N THR A 378 10.72 -1.42 2.23
CA THR A 378 9.33 -1.77 1.94
C THR A 378 9.11 -3.28 1.86
N ARG A 379 10.18 -4.06 1.71
CA ARG A 379 10.13 -5.53 1.74
C ARG A 379 11.51 -6.13 2.02
N VAL A 380 11.50 -7.24 2.73
CA VAL A 380 12.65 -8.10 2.93
C VAL A 380 12.28 -9.53 2.56
N THR A 381 13.11 -10.23 1.81
CA THR A 381 12.92 -11.65 1.48
C THR A 381 14.26 -12.38 1.45
N ALA A 382 14.26 -13.64 1.88
CA ALA A 382 15.40 -14.52 1.70
C ALA A 382 15.59 -14.86 0.21
N ALA A 383 16.83 -15.02 -0.21
CA ALA A 383 17.19 -15.25 -1.61
C ALA A 383 18.32 -16.28 -1.71
N GLY A 384 18.00 -17.53 -1.45
CA GLY A 384 19.01 -18.58 -1.40
C GLY A 384 19.89 -18.54 -0.13
N PRO A 385 20.91 -19.41 -0.02
CA PRO A 385 21.77 -19.48 1.15
C PRO A 385 22.55 -18.19 1.38
N GLY A 386 22.41 -17.59 2.58
CA GLY A 386 23.13 -16.39 3.00
C GLY A 386 22.80 -15.10 2.23
N ARG A 387 21.81 -15.11 1.34
CA ARG A 387 21.41 -13.96 0.52
C ARG A 387 20.08 -13.36 0.98
N LEU A 388 19.99 -12.05 0.87
CA LEU A 388 18.78 -11.27 1.14
C LEU A 388 18.46 -10.36 -0.05
N LEU A 389 17.19 -10.23 -0.36
CA LEU A 389 16.68 -9.18 -1.25
C LEU A 389 15.87 -8.18 -0.43
N LEU A 390 16.04 -6.91 -0.76
CA LEU A 390 15.35 -5.80 -0.15
C LEU A 390 14.71 -4.92 -1.22
N ALA A 391 13.48 -4.54 -1.03
CA ALA A 391 12.92 -3.41 -1.74
C ALA A 391 13.09 -2.16 -0.87
N LEU A 392 13.74 -1.15 -1.40
CA LEU A 392 14.04 0.11 -0.72
C LEU A 392 13.45 1.28 -1.47
N SER A 393 13.00 2.28 -0.74
CA SER A 393 12.61 3.59 -1.26
C SER A 393 13.17 4.69 -0.37
N GLY A 394 13.40 5.85 -0.92
CA GLY A 394 13.86 7.01 -0.15
C GLY A 394 13.29 8.30 -0.72
N SER A 395 13.29 9.37 0.06
CA SER A 395 12.74 10.66 -0.31
C SER A 395 13.28 11.19 -1.64
N GLN A 396 14.52 10.84 -1.98
CA GLN A 396 15.23 11.27 -3.19
C GLN A 396 15.36 10.16 -4.24
N ARG A 397 14.86 8.96 -3.96
CA ARG A 397 15.09 7.75 -4.78
C ARG A 397 13.81 6.97 -4.96
N ARG A 398 13.54 6.57 -6.19
CA ARG A 398 12.42 5.67 -6.52
C ARG A 398 12.60 4.30 -5.87
N PRO A 399 11.49 3.54 -5.73
CA PRO A 399 11.59 2.15 -5.31
C PRO A 399 12.54 1.36 -6.21
N GLY A 400 13.45 0.64 -5.58
CA GLY A 400 14.44 -0.21 -6.24
C GLY A 400 14.70 -1.48 -5.45
N VAL A 401 15.30 -2.48 -6.09
CA VAL A 401 15.66 -3.77 -5.48
C VAL A 401 17.16 -3.85 -5.25
N TRP A 402 17.51 -4.29 -4.06
CA TRP A 402 18.87 -4.42 -3.56
C TRP A 402 19.09 -5.84 -3.06
N TRP A 403 20.32 -6.30 -3.06
CA TRP A 403 20.66 -7.60 -2.51
C TRP A 403 21.93 -7.54 -1.65
N ALA A 404 22.03 -8.45 -0.69
CA ALA A 404 23.20 -8.65 0.13
C ALA A 404 23.55 -10.14 0.19
N HIS A 405 24.83 -10.45 0.25
CA HIS A 405 25.34 -11.80 0.50
C HIS A 405 26.14 -11.81 1.81
N GLU A 406 25.81 -12.75 2.71
CA GLU A 406 26.50 -12.95 4.00
C GLU A 406 26.65 -11.69 4.88
N GLY A 407 25.68 -10.76 4.76
CA GLY A 407 25.68 -9.51 5.54
C GLY A 407 26.79 -8.52 5.15
N VAL A 408 27.31 -8.64 3.94
CA VAL A 408 28.17 -7.64 3.31
C VAL A 408 27.31 -6.48 2.78
N ALA A 409 27.95 -5.41 2.35
CA ALA A 409 27.29 -4.22 1.84
C ALA A 409 26.17 -4.53 0.84
N LEU A 410 25.06 -3.78 0.94
CA LEU A 410 23.95 -3.88 0.01
C LEU A 410 24.35 -3.41 -1.38
N LEU A 411 24.08 -4.23 -2.39
CA LEU A 411 24.30 -3.93 -3.80
C LEU A 411 22.97 -3.76 -4.51
N ARG A 412 22.85 -2.71 -5.32
CA ARG A 412 21.68 -2.49 -6.16
C ARG A 412 21.69 -3.45 -7.34
N THR A 413 20.54 -4.02 -7.69
CA THR A 413 20.41 -4.79 -8.92
C THR A 413 20.59 -3.87 -10.15
N PRO A 414 21.31 -4.28 -11.20
CA PRO A 414 21.61 -3.42 -12.35
C PRO A 414 20.37 -2.92 -13.11
N TRP A 415 19.28 -3.69 -13.10
CA TRP A 415 18.03 -3.37 -13.77
C TRP A 415 17.07 -2.46 -12.96
N SER A 416 17.33 -2.27 -11.66
CA SER A 416 16.65 -1.23 -10.88
C SER A 416 17.04 0.13 -11.44
N SER A 417 16.07 0.94 -11.78
CA SER A 417 16.14 2.20 -12.49
C SER A 417 17.46 2.97 -12.41
N ARG A 418 18.12 3.17 -13.55
CA ARG A 418 19.38 3.95 -13.62
C ARG A 418 19.13 5.45 -13.58
N ASP A 419 17.95 5.89 -14.00
CA ASP A 419 17.57 7.31 -14.05
C ASP A 419 17.41 7.92 -12.64
N GLU A 420 17.32 7.06 -11.61
CA GLU A 420 17.30 7.49 -10.20
C GLU A 420 18.56 8.23 -9.79
N ASP A 421 19.70 7.85 -10.35
CA ASP A 421 21.00 8.42 -9.98
C ASP A 421 21.33 9.70 -10.78
N ALA A 422 20.58 9.96 -11.84
CA ALA A 422 20.72 11.16 -12.62
C ALA A 422 20.12 12.36 -11.87
N VAL A 423 20.98 13.11 -11.20
CA VAL A 423 20.63 14.38 -10.56
C VAL A 423 20.86 15.49 -11.58
N PRO A 424 19.79 16.10 -12.19
CA PRO A 424 19.98 17.22 -13.07
C PRO A 424 20.70 18.36 -12.36
N PRO A 425 21.65 19.03 -13.00
CA PRO A 425 22.26 20.21 -12.45
C PRO A 425 21.19 21.26 -12.10
N GLY A 426 21.19 21.74 -10.85
CA GLY A 426 20.33 22.85 -10.40
C GLY A 426 18.98 22.48 -9.79
N ARG A 427 18.54 21.22 -9.81
CA ARG A 427 17.29 20.77 -9.16
C ARG A 427 17.43 19.39 -8.52
N PRO A 428 18.25 19.23 -7.47
CA PRO A 428 18.36 17.95 -6.78
C PRO A 428 17.02 17.57 -6.13
N PRO A 429 16.70 16.26 -6.01
CA PRO A 429 15.59 15.82 -5.19
C PRO A 429 15.73 16.34 -3.77
N VAL A 430 14.62 16.74 -3.17
CA VAL A 430 14.60 17.31 -1.82
C VAL A 430 14.58 16.20 -0.79
N ARG A 431 15.45 16.32 0.21
CA ARG A 431 15.40 15.52 1.43
C ARG A 431 14.55 16.27 2.44
N PRO A 432 13.49 15.65 3.01
CA PRO A 432 12.69 16.31 4.02
C PRO A 432 13.41 16.42 5.36
N VAL A 433 12.94 17.32 6.19
CA VAL A 433 13.32 17.41 7.58
C VAL A 433 12.19 16.95 8.48
N PRO A 434 12.45 16.19 9.56
CA PRO A 434 11.42 15.84 10.51
C PRO A 434 10.99 17.08 11.30
N LEU A 435 9.68 17.27 11.44
CA LEU A 435 9.09 18.25 12.35
C LEU A 435 8.44 17.53 13.52
N ARG A 436 8.54 18.14 14.70
CA ARG A 436 7.85 17.68 15.93
C ARG A 436 7.09 18.85 16.52
N LEU A 437 5.89 18.60 16.94
CA LEU A 437 4.99 19.59 17.52
C LEU A 437 4.10 18.94 18.57
N GLY A 438 3.39 19.75 19.34
CA GLY A 438 2.33 19.29 20.25
C GLY A 438 0.97 19.67 19.69
N ALA A 439 0.02 18.73 19.74
CA ALA A 439 -1.38 19.05 19.56
C ALA A 439 -1.87 19.96 20.72
N ARG A 440 -3.01 20.62 20.54
CA ARG A 440 -3.62 21.51 21.55
C ARG A 440 -3.92 20.81 22.88
N ASP A 441 -4.12 19.51 22.87
CA ASP A 441 -4.33 18.68 24.06
C ASP A 441 -3.03 18.09 24.64
N GLY A 442 -1.88 18.43 24.05
CA GLY A 442 -0.55 18.01 24.49
C GLY A 442 -0.05 16.70 23.88
N LEU A 443 -0.82 16.03 23.02
CA LEU A 443 -0.34 14.83 22.32
C LEU A 443 0.85 15.20 21.41
N PRO A 444 2.01 14.50 21.50
CA PRO A 444 3.10 14.72 20.57
C PRO A 444 2.71 14.30 19.14
N LEU A 445 2.89 15.21 18.19
CA LEU A 445 2.72 14.96 16.77
C LEU A 445 4.05 15.11 16.04
N SER A 446 4.17 14.48 14.88
CA SER A 446 5.35 14.58 14.02
C SER A 446 4.96 14.59 12.54
N GLY A 447 5.95 14.78 11.68
CA GLY A 447 5.76 14.72 10.24
C GLY A 447 7.03 15.11 9.49
N TRP A 448 6.93 15.14 8.17
CA TRP A 448 8.03 15.43 7.27
C TRP A 448 7.78 16.73 6.51
N TYR A 449 8.72 17.65 6.61
CA TYR A 449 8.64 18.93 5.89
C TYR A 449 9.58 18.93 4.69
N TYR A 450 9.02 19.11 3.51
CA TYR A 450 9.73 19.21 2.24
C TYR A 450 9.76 20.67 1.81
N ARG A 451 10.94 21.24 1.72
CA ARG A 451 11.13 22.64 1.32
C ARG A 451 11.47 22.76 -0.16
N ALA A 452 10.79 23.62 -0.89
CA ALA A 452 11.09 23.88 -2.28
C ALA A 452 12.51 24.44 -2.47
N PRO A 453 13.27 23.96 -3.48
CA PRO A 453 14.64 24.43 -3.72
C PRO A 453 14.73 25.92 -4.05
N GLY A 454 15.86 26.54 -3.72
CA GLY A 454 16.19 27.92 -4.11
C GLY A 454 15.58 29.02 -3.25
N ARG A 455 14.94 28.67 -2.14
CA ARG A 455 14.35 29.65 -1.22
C ARG A 455 15.27 29.95 -0.04
N ALA A 456 15.28 31.25 0.40
CA ALA A 456 16.05 31.65 1.55
C ALA A 456 15.52 31.02 2.86
N ALA A 457 16.41 30.83 3.84
CA ALA A 457 16.02 30.37 5.16
C ALA A 457 15.13 31.42 5.84
N GLY A 458 14.02 31.00 6.47
CA GLY A 458 13.10 31.91 7.17
C GLY A 458 12.10 32.66 6.28
N GLU A 459 12.06 32.38 4.97
CA GLU A 459 11.03 32.91 4.07
C GLU A 459 9.80 31.98 4.09
N PRO A 460 8.62 32.46 4.61
CA PRO A 460 7.39 31.66 4.59
C PRO A 460 6.94 31.34 3.17
N ALA A 461 6.43 30.12 2.98
CA ALA A 461 6.11 29.58 1.67
C ALA A 461 4.62 29.30 1.49
N PRO A 462 4.13 29.28 0.24
CA PRO A 462 2.93 28.50 -0.06
C PRO A 462 3.16 27.05 0.36
N CYS A 463 2.26 26.49 1.17
CA CYS A 463 2.46 25.16 1.73
C CYS A 463 1.22 24.28 1.56
N VAL A 464 1.45 23.05 1.15
CA VAL A 464 0.43 22.01 1.05
C VAL A 464 0.60 21.07 2.24
N VAL A 465 -0.41 20.99 3.10
CA VAL A 465 -0.51 19.95 4.14
C VAL A 465 -1.05 18.69 3.48
N HIS A 466 -0.20 17.66 3.38
CA HIS A 466 -0.56 16.37 2.77
C HIS A 466 -0.87 15.35 3.86
N LEU A 467 -2.02 14.69 3.75
CA LEU A 467 -2.55 13.74 4.72
C LEU A 467 -2.58 12.34 4.10
N HIS A 468 -1.92 11.39 4.76
CA HIS A 468 -1.87 9.99 4.30
C HIS A 468 -3.22 9.28 4.39
N GLY A 469 -3.31 8.11 3.77
CA GLY A 469 -4.45 7.20 3.84
C GLY A 469 -4.50 6.39 5.14
N GLY A 470 -5.29 5.37 5.16
CA GLY A 470 -5.31 4.41 6.27
C GLY A 470 -6.66 4.33 7.00
N PRO A 471 -6.79 4.83 8.24
CA PRO A 471 -5.98 5.77 9.02
C PRO A 471 -4.65 5.27 9.58
N GLU A 472 -4.44 3.96 9.68
CA GLU A 472 -3.23 3.38 10.29
C GLU A 472 -2.05 3.28 9.31
N GLU A 473 -1.94 4.20 8.36
CA GLU A 473 -0.72 4.42 7.60
C GLU A 473 0.18 5.43 8.32
N GLN A 474 1.29 5.79 7.72
CA GLN A 474 2.25 6.75 8.21
C GLN A 474 2.88 7.50 7.06
N GLU A 475 3.12 8.79 7.23
CA GLU A 475 3.99 9.53 6.33
C GLU A 475 5.45 9.11 6.54
N ARG A 476 6.08 8.73 5.44
CA ARG A 476 7.46 8.24 5.46
C ARG A 476 8.29 8.94 4.38
N PRO A 477 9.61 9.07 4.56
CA PRO A 477 10.49 9.70 3.58
C PRO A 477 10.72 8.78 2.37
N VAL A 478 9.65 8.40 1.67
CA VAL A 478 9.67 7.66 0.41
C VAL A 478 9.59 8.61 -0.79
N PHE A 479 9.95 8.12 -1.97
CA PHE A 479 9.84 8.92 -3.18
C PHE A 479 8.37 9.15 -3.58
N ASN A 480 7.92 10.39 -3.46
CA ASN A 480 6.60 10.78 -3.91
C ASN A 480 6.72 11.72 -5.12
N PRO A 481 6.39 11.26 -6.35
CA PRO A 481 6.48 12.09 -7.55
C PRO A 481 5.64 13.36 -7.49
N LEU A 482 4.51 13.34 -6.77
CA LEU A 482 3.67 14.52 -6.59
C LEU A 482 4.37 15.59 -5.76
N TYR A 483 5.07 15.20 -4.68
CA TYR A 483 5.82 16.16 -3.87
C TYR A 483 6.89 16.85 -4.71
N HIS A 484 7.63 16.09 -5.52
CA HIS A 484 8.65 16.68 -6.41
C HIS A 484 8.06 17.60 -7.47
N GLU A 485 6.84 17.32 -7.96
CA GLU A 485 6.11 18.21 -8.87
C GLU A 485 5.74 19.52 -8.17
N LEU A 486 5.17 19.47 -6.96
CA LEU A 486 4.81 20.65 -6.16
C LEU A 486 6.05 21.48 -5.78
N LEU A 487 7.09 20.83 -5.29
CA LEU A 487 8.37 21.47 -4.94
C LEU A 487 9.02 22.16 -6.14
N GLY A 488 8.93 21.53 -7.33
CA GLY A 488 9.41 22.10 -8.60
C GLY A 488 8.68 23.38 -9.00
N ARG A 489 7.47 23.59 -8.49
CA ARG A 489 6.66 24.79 -8.67
C ARG A 489 6.80 25.79 -7.51
N GLY A 490 7.71 25.55 -6.57
CA GLY A 490 7.97 26.43 -5.43
C GLY A 490 6.95 26.33 -4.30
N LEU A 491 6.18 25.22 -4.25
CA LEU A 491 5.24 24.92 -3.18
C LEU A 491 5.92 23.97 -2.19
N ASP A 492 5.94 24.31 -0.90
CA ASP A 492 6.43 23.42 0.14
C ASP A 492 5.36 22.35 0.46
N VAL A 493 5.79 21.23 1.00
CA VAL A 493 4.88 20.16 1.45
C VAL A 493 5.17 19.83 2.90
N PHE A 494 4.14 19.88 3.73
CA PHE A 494 4.17 19.33 5.07
C PHE A 494 3.30 18.08 5.12
N ALA A 495 3.90 16.95 5.44
CA ALA A 495 3.27 15.65 5.52
C ALA A 495 3.29 15.17 6.99
N PRO A 496 2.26 15.54 7.80
CA PRO A 496 2.18 15.17 9.21
C PRO A 496 1.53 13.81 9.41
N ASP A 497 1.89 13.19 10.54
CA ASP A 497 1.17 12.07 11.16
C ASP A 497 0.23 12.65 12.24
N VAL A 498 -1.07 12.59 11.99
CA VAL A 498 -2.10 12.88 12.98
C VAL A 498 -2.38 11.65 13.83
N ARG A 499 -3.01 11.80 15.01
CA ARG A 499 -3.41 10.62 15.81
C ARG A 499 -4.17 9.61 14.97
N GLY A 500 -3.97 8.33 15.24
CA GLY A 500 -4.43 7.21 14.40
C GLY A 500 -3.38 6.65 13.44
N SER A 501 -2.29 7.41 13.16
CA SER A 501 -1.18 6.96 12.32
C SER A 501 -0.35 5.86 12.99
N SER A 502 0.21 4.94 12.21
CA SER A 502 1.14 3.90 12.68
C SER A 502 2.55 4.44 12.93
N GLY A 503 3.41 3.61 13.53
CA GLY A 503 4.82 3.94 13.78
C GLY A 503 5.09 4.80 15.01
N HIS A 504 4.05 5.14 15.78
CA HIS A 504 4.12 5.95 17.00
C HIS A 504 3.63 5.19 18.25
N GLY A 505 3.49 3.87 18.14
CA GLY A 505 2.97 3.02 19.18
C GLY A 505 1.45 2.85 19.17
N ARG A 506 0.97 1.87 19.90
CA ARG A 506 -0.43 1.45 19.91
C ARG A 506 -1.38 2.53 20.45
N SER A 507 -0.98 3.22 21.52
CA SER A 507 -1.79 4.28 22.12
C SER A 507 -2.06 5.42 21.14
N PHE A 508 -1.09 5.76 20.28
CA PHE A 508 -1.25 6.75 19.23
C PHE A 508 -2.18 6.27 18.11
N VAL A 509 -2.03 5.00 17.69
CA VAL A 509 -2.92 4.37 16.70
C VAL A 509 -4.37 4.31 17.17
N ASP A 510 -4.59 4.06 18.46
CA ASP A 510 -5.93 3.94 19.06
C ASP A 510 -6.52 5.30 19.49
N ALA A 511 -5.75 6.40 19.44
CA ALA A 511 -6.18 7.71 19.92
C ALA A 511 -7.28 8.38 19.07
N ASP A 512 -7.52 7.90 17.85
CA ASP A 512 -8.54 8.41 16.93
C ASP A 512 -9.80 7.54 16.85
N LEU A 513 -9.93 6.50 17.67
CA LEU A 513 -11.08 5.58 17.63
C LEU A 513 -12.40 6.29 17.92
N GLY A 514 -13.41 6.05 17.08
CA GLY A 514 -14.75 6.59 17.26
C GLY A 514 -14.77 8.11 17.41
N ALA A 515 -15.23 8.63 18.54
CA ALA A 515 -15.28 10.07 18.83
C ALA A 515 -13.90 10.75 18.92
N GLY A 516 -12.81 9.98 19.16
CA GLY A 516 -11.44 10.48 19.08
C GLY A 516 -11.08 11.08 17.72
N ARG A 517 -11.85 10.75 16.69
CA ARG A 517 -11.70 11.30 15.33
C ARG A 517 -11.86 12.81 15.25
N PHE A 518 -12.66 13.42 16.12
CA PHE A 518 -12.73 14.88 16.19
C PHE A 518 -11.38 15.49 16.57
N ALA A 519 -10.65 14.88 17.49
CA ALA A 519 -9.32 15.33 17.85
C ALA A 519 -8.30 15.11 16.71
N ALA A 520 -8.47 14.08 15.87
CA ALA A 520 -7.64 13.93 14.66
C ALA A 520 -7.88 15.07 13.64
N LEU A 521 -9.10 15.60 13.54
CA LEU A 521 -9.39 16.80 12.74
C LEU A 521 -8.72 18.04 13.32
N ASP A 522 -8.71 18.17 14.64
CA ASP A 522 -8.00 19.24 15.32
C ASP A 522 -6.48 19.14 15.13
N ASP A 523 -5.90 17.92 15.11
CA ASP A 523 -4.48 17.72 14.83
C ASP A 523 -4.08 18.30 13.46
N VAL A 524 -4.93 18.18 12.43
CA VAL A 524 -4.66 18.77 11.11
C VAL A 524 -4.50 20.30 11.24
N SER A 525 -5.40 20.95 11.99
CA SER A 525 -5.31 22.39 12.20
C SER A 525 -4.10 22.80 13.04
N ASP A 526 -3.73 22.00 14.04
CA ASP A 526 -2.56 22.22 14.86
C ASP A 526 -1.25 22.08 14.08
N CYS A 527 -1.18 21.09 13.17
CA CYS A 527 -0.07 20.92 12.24
C CYS A 527 0.08 22.11 11.29
N ALA A 528 -1.02 22.59 10.70
CA ALA A 528 -1.00 23.75 9.83
C ALA A 528 -0.60 25.03 10.60
N ALA A 529 -1.14 25.25 11.80
CA ALA A 529 -0.79 26.39 12.67
C ALA A 529 0.68 26.34 13.09
N HIS A 530 1.21 25.14 13.38
CA HIS A 530 2.63 24.98 13.68
C HIS A 530 3.53 25.39 12.50
N ALA A 531 3.21 24.97 11.28
CA ALA A 531 3.99 25.36 10.10
C ALA A 531 4.02 26.88 9.90
N VAL A 532 2.92 27.58 10.23
CA VAL A 532 2.84 29.05 10.19
C VAL A 532 3.65 29.68 11.32
N THR A 533 3.45 29.26 12.57
CA THR A 533 4.12 29.86 13.74
C THR A 533 5.63 29.61 13.74
N ALA A 534 6.07 28.48 13.14
CA ALA A 534 7.49 28.21 12.91
C ALA A 534 8.10 29.03 11.75
N GLY A 535 7.33 29.91 11.08
CA GLY A 535 7.78 30.72 9.96
C GLY A 535 8.08 29.93 8.68
N LEU A 536 7.56 28.71 8.57
CA LEU A 536 7.74 27.85 7.40
C LEU A 536 6.70 28.14 6.32
N ALA A 537 5.43 28.28 6.72
CA ALA A 537 4.31 28.47 5.82
C ALA A 537 3.70 29.88 5.92
N ASP A 538 3.28 30.42 4.78
CA ASP A 538 2.50 31.64 4.69
C ASP A 538 1.04 31.35 5.06
N PRO A 539 0.48 32.01 6.12
CA PRO A 539 -0.88 31.75 6.56
C PRO A 539 -1.95 32.05 5.51
N THR A 540 -1.65 32.87 4.52
CA THR A 540 -2.59 33.21 3.43
C THR A 540 -2.49 32.25 2.23
N ARG A 541 -1.52 31.33 2.24
CA ARG A 541 -1.21 30.42 1.12
C ARG A 541 -1.07 28.96 1.60
N LEU A 542 -2.03 28.51 2.41
CA LEU A 542 -2.13 27.12 2.87
C LEU A 542 -3.15 26.35 2.05
N ALA A 543 -2.82 25.12 1.71
CA ALA A 543 -3.75 24.14 1.14
C ALA A 543 -3.67 22.82 1.89
N VAL A 544 -4.73 22.02 1.78
CA VAL A 544 -4.79 20.66 2.33
C VAL A 544 -5.07 19.66 1.22
N MET A 545 -4.42 18.50 1.26
CA MET A 545 -4.73 17.41 0.35
C MET A 545 -4.46 16.05 0.98
N GLY A 546 -5.11 15.02 0.47
CA GLY A 546 -4.85 13.66 0.89
C GLY A 546 -5.68 12.65 0.11
N ARG A 547 -5.35 11.36 0.29
CA ARG A 547 -6.02 10.24 -0.36
C ARG A 547 -6.74 9.37 0.66
N SER A 548 -7.89 8.75 0.27
CA SER A 548 -8.63 7.82 1.11
C SER A 548 -9.03 8.47 2.44
N TYR A 549 -8.53 7.96 3.57
CA TYR A 549 -8.66 8.64 4.85
C TYR A 549 -8.14 10.08 4.83
N GLY A 550 -7.00 10.34 4.18
CA GLY A 550 -6.49 11.70 3.97
C GLY A 550 -7.42 12.55 3.11
N GLY A 551 -8.15 11.95 2.17
CA GLY A 551 -9.21 12.60 1.39
C GLY A 551 -10.42 12.96 2.24
N TYR A 552 -10.82 12.07 3.17
CA TYR A 552 -11.81 12.36 4.20
C TYR A 552 -11.36 13.52 5.09
N LEU A 553 -10.14 13.47 5.63
CA LEU A 553 -9.58 14.56 6.44
C LEU A 553 -9.52 15.87 5.66
N THR A 554 -9.28 15.82 4.35
CA THR A 554 -9.31 17.01 3.47
C THR A 554 -10.71 17.60 3.42
N PHE A 555 -11.74 16.83 3.06
CA PHE A 555 -13.12 17.31 3.06
C PHE A 555 -13.52 17.86 4.44
N ALA A 556 -13.19 17.10 5.50
CA ALA A 556 -13.48 17.50 6.86
C ALA A 556 -12.77 18.81 7.23
N SER A 557 -11.48 18.96 6.95
CA SER A 557 -10.73 20.18 7.24
C SER A 557 -11.33 21.42 6.59
N LEU A 558 -11.84 21.30 5.36
CA LEU A 558 -12.45 22.42 4.63
C LEU A 558 -13.77 22.89 5.25
N VAL A 559 -14.49 22.04 6.00
CA VAL A 559 -15.77 22.39 6.63
C VAL A 559 -15.66 22.60 8.16
N TRP A 560 -14.68 21.97 8.84
CA TRP A 560 -14.42 22.21 10.27
C TRP A 560 -13.53 23.43 10.53
N HIS A 561 -12.60 23.72 9.57
CA HIS A 561 -11.65 24.83 9.65
C HIS A 561 -11.73 25.71 8.38
N PRO A 562 -12.91 26.31 8.07
CA PRO A 562 -13.20 26.92 6.77
C PRO A 562 -12.33 28.13 6.42
N ASP A 563 -11.68 28.75 7.42
CA ASP A 563 -10.84 29.93 7.25
C ASP A 563 -9.33 29.59 7.25
N LEU A 564 -8.97 28.31 7.47
CA LEU A 564 -7.57 27.90 7.60
C LEU A 564 -6.89 27.68 6.25
N PHE A 565 -7.59 27.04 5.32
CA PHE A 565 -7.05 26.66 4.03
C PHE A 565 -7.66 27.48 2.91
N ARG A 566 -6.86 27.82 1.92
CA ARG A 566 -7.30 28.53 0.73
C ARG A 566 -7.94 27.63 -0.33
N THR A 567 -7.59 26.35 -0.33
CA THR A 567 -8.10 25.33 -1.22
C THR A 567 -7.78 23.93 -0.71
N GLY A 568 -8.38 22.91 -1.32
CA GLY A 568 -8.05 21.51 -1.02
C GLY A 568 -8.11 20.61 -2.24
N ILE A 569 -7.46 19.42 -2.14
CA ILE A 569 -7.61 18.32 -3.10
C ILE A 569 -7.92 17.04 -2.34
N ALA A 570 -9.14 16.53 -2.48
CA ALA A 570 -9.55 15.26 -1.89
C ALA A 570 -9.48 14.14 -2.93
N VAL A 571 -8.64 13.15 -2.68
CA VAL A 571 -8.44 12.00 -3.58
C VAL A 571 -9.12 10.78 -2.99
N CYS A 572 -10.09 10.19 -3.67
CA CYS A 572 -10.85 9.02 -3.21
C CYS A 572 -11.32 9.18 -1.75
N GLY A 573 -11.81 10.38 -1.38
CA GLY A 573 -12.18 10.73 0.00
C GLY A 573 -13.64 10.38 0.31
N MET A 574 -13.90 9.98 1.55
CA MET A 574 -15.25 9.77 2.08
C MET A 574 -15.86 11.13 2.47
N SER A 575 -17.09 11.38 2.07
CA SER A 575 -17.82 12.60 2.42
C SER A 575 -18.96 12.35 3.40
N ASP A 576 -19.58 11.18 3.34
CA ASP A 576 -20.61 10.71 4.27
C ASP A 576 -20.31 9.26 4.68
N LEU A 577 -19.98 9.06 5.94
CA LEU A 577 -19.60 7.75 6.45
C LEU A 577 -20.74 6.73 6.37
N LEU A 578 -22.00 7.16 6.36
CA LEU A 578 -23.15 6.24 6.21
C LEU A 578 -23.28 5.73 4.78
N THR A 579 -23.12 6.60 3.77
CA THR A 579 -23.13 6.17 2.36
C THR A 579 -21.88 5.38 2.01
N PHE A 580 -20.74 5.74 2.60
CA PHE A 580 -19.51 4.96 2.49
C PHE A 580 -19.73 3.51 2.98
N PHE A 581 -20.28 3.30 4.19
CA PHE A 581 -20.56 1.95 4.70
C PHE A 581 -21.55 1.17 3.84
N ALA A 582 -22.51 1.85 3.22
CA ALA A 582 -23.48 1.22 2.34
C ALA A 582 -22.91 0.75 1.00
N GLY A 583 -21.83 1.37 0.55
CA GLY A 583 -21.25 1.14 -0.79
C GLY A 583 -19.85 0.54 -0.83
N THR A 584 -19.15 0.45 0.31
CA THR A 584 -17.79 -0.09 0.38
C THR A 584 -17.77 -1.62 0.40
N GLU A 585 -16.60 -2.20 0.11
CA GLU A 585 -16.36 -3.64 0.22
C GLU A 585 -16.61 -4.16 1.64
N PRO A 586 -17.24 -5.34 1.81
CA PRO A 586 -17.57 -5.89 3.15
C PRO A 586 -16.37 -6.02 4.09
N TRP A 587 -15.21 -6.41 3.56
CA TRP A 587 -13.98 -6.53 4.34
C TRP A 587 -13.46 -5.16 4.85
N LEU A 588 -13.68 -4.11 4.05
CA LEU A 588 -13.30 -2.76 4.44
C LEU A 588 -14.32 -2.17 5.42
N ALA A 589 -15.61 -2.44 5.23
CA ALA A 589 -16.66 -2.03 6.15
C ALA A 589 -16.40 -2.57 7.57
N GLU A 590 -16.01 -3.85 7.72
CA GLU A 590 -15.69 -4.44 9.02
C GLU A 590 -14.47 -3.77 9.68
N SER A 591 -13.41 -3.51 8.90
CA SER A 591 -12.23 -2.79 9.38
C SER A 591 -12.56 -1.34 9.75
N ALA A 592 -13.35 -0.66 8.95
CA ALA A 592 -13.78 0.72 9.17
C ALA A 592 -14.69 0.86 10.40
N ALA A 593 -15.55 -0.14 10.66
CA ALA A 593 -16.43 -0.13 11.83
C ALA A 593 -15.65 -0.11 13.16
N HIS A 594 -14.46 -0.71 13.19
CA HIS A 594 -13.58 -0.62 14.35
C HIS A 594 -13.07 0.81 14.57
N LYS A 595 -12.77 1.54 13.51
CA LYS A 595 -12.14 2.87 13.56
C LYS A 595 -13.13 4.01 13.67
N TYR A 596 -14.20 3.99 12.88
CA TYR A 596 -15.15 5.10 12.82
C TYR A 596 -16.36 4.92 13.73
N GLY A 597 -16.76 3.66 14.01
CA GLY A 597 -17.99 3.27 14.66
C GLY A 597 -18.84 2.39 13.75
N HIS A 598 -19.75 1.62 14.36
CA HIS A 598 -20.62 0.68 13.67
C HIS A 598 -21.80 1.40 12.99
N PRO A 599 -22.11 1.15 11.70
CA PRO A 599 -23.09 1.90 10.93
C PRO A 599 -24.52 1.88 11.52
N GLU A 600 -24.87 0.85 12.28
CA GLU A 600 -26.19 0.76 12.93
C GLU A 600 -26.18 1.33 14.34
N ARG A 601 -25.19 0.98 15.17
CA ARG A 601 -25.15 1.34 16.60
C ARG A 601 -24.67 2.76 16.83
N ASP A 602 -23.72 3.24 15.99
CA ASP A 602 -23.04 4.52 16.17
C ASP A 602 -23.44 5.53 15.08
N ARG A 603 -24.68 5.38 14.56
CA ARG A 603 -25.19 6.17 13.42
C ARG A 603 -25.12 7.68 13.63
N GLU A 604 -25.42 8.16 14.83
CA GLU A 604 -25.35 9.59 15.18
C GLU A 604 -23.91 10.09 15.15
N LEU A 605 -22.95 9.29 15.64
CA LEU A 605 -21.53 9.63 15.58
C LEU A 605 -21.04 9.70 14.12
N LEU A 606 -21.40 8.71 13.31
CA LEU A 606 -21.01 8.67 11.88
C LEU A 606 -21.59 9.87 11.13
N HIS A 607 -22.85 10.23 11.39
CA HIS A 607 -23.47 11.43 10.83
C HIS A 607 -22.70 12.69 11.28
N ALA A 608 -22.37 12.81 12.58
CA ALA A 608 -21.64 13.96 13.11
C ALA A 608 -20.22 14.10 12.56
N LEU A 609 -19.56 12.97 12.21
CA LEU A 609 -18.22 12.92 11.62
C LEU A 609 -18.23 13.13 10.09
N SER A 610 -19.37 13.13 9.43
CA SER A 610 -19.49 13.20 7.97
C SER A 610 -19.41 14.65 7.45
N PRO A 611 -18.41 15.00 6.62
CA PRO A 611 -18.24 16.36 6.08
C PRO A 611 -19.45 16.84 5.27
N ALA A 612 -20.17 15.95 4.58
CA ALA A 612 -21.31 16.28 3.76
C ALA A 612 -22.43 17.00 4.54
N HIS A 613 -22.60 16.68 5.83
CA HIS A 613 -23.59 17.33 6.70
C HIS A 613 -23.16 18.71 7.22
N ARG A 614 -21.94 19.15 6.88
CA ARG A 614 -21.40 20.47 7.24
C ARG A 614 -21.01 21.32 6.02
N VAL A 615 -21.41 20.90 4.83
CA VAL A 615 -21.05 21.57 3.57
C VAL A 615 -21.45 23.06 3.54
N ASP A 616 -22.40 23.50 4.36
CA ASP A 616 -22.78 24.91 4.52
C ASP A 616 -21.64 25.78 5.10
N ALA A 617 -20.66 25.17 5.77
CA ALA A 617 -19.47 25.86 6.27
C ALA A 617 -18.35 25.99 5.21
N LEU A 618 -18.46 25.28 4.09
CA LEU A 618 -17.46 25.30 3.02
C LEU A 618 -17.40 26.68 2.33
N ARG A 619 -16.21 27.26 2.20
CA ARG A 619 -16.03 28.63 1.67
C ARG A 619 -15.01 28.74 0.55
N VAL A 620 -14.22 27.71 0.35
CA VAL A 620 -13.05 27.76 -0.55
C VAL A 620 -13.19 26.73 -1.67
N PRO A 621 -12.61 27.01 -2.86
CA PRO A 621 -12.65 26.05 -3.97
C PRO A 621 -11.88 24.78 -3.63
N PHE A 622 -12.30 23.64 -4.18
CA PHE A 622 -11.59 22.39 -4.06
C PHE A 622 -11.71 21.53 -5.32
N LEU A 623 -10.74 20.59 -5.46
CA LEU A 623 -10.71 19.56 -6.47
C LEU A 623 -10.94 18.20 -5.79
N ALA A 624 -11.94 17.44 -6.25
CA ALA A 624 -12.08 16.03 -5.95
C ALA A 624 -11.48 15.20 -7.09
N VAL A 625 -10.75 14.13 -6.76
CA VAL A 625 -10.18 13.19 -7.74
C VAL A 625 -10.60 11.78 -7.35
N HIS A 626 -11.13 10.99 -8.29
CA HIS A 626 -11.62 9.65 -7.98
C HIS A 626 -11.38 8.67 -9.12
N GLY A 627 -11.07 7.41 -8.78
CA GLY A 627 -11.04 6.31 -9.75
C GLY A 627 -12.45 5.82 -10.09
N GLU A 628 -12.73 5.60 -11.37
CA GLU A 628 -14.05 5.18 -11.85
C GLU A 628 -14.52 3.84 -11.26
N HIS A 629 -13.57 2.92 -11.00
CA HIS A 629 -13.81 1.56 -10.51
C HIS A 629 -13.46 1.38 -9.02
N ASP A 630 -13.40 2.48 -8.26
CA ASP A 630 -13.09 2.42 -6.82
C ASP A 630 -14.27 1.80 -6.05
N THR A 631 -14.08 0.57 -5.53
CA THR A 631 -15.05 -0.10 -4.67
C THR A 631 -14.66 -0.03 -3.18
N ASN A 632 -13.46 0.44 -2.87
CA ASN A 632 -13.04 0.71 -1.50
C ASN A 632 -13.72 1.96 -0.95
N VAL A 633 -13.64 3.07 -1.70
CA VAL A 633 -14.41 4.28 -1.44
C VAL A 633 -15.22 4.57 -2.71
N PRO A 634 -16.55 4.38 -2.70
CA PRO A 634 -17.35 4.57 -3.91
C PRO A 634 -17.22 5.98 -4.49
N PRO A 635 -17.12 6.15 -5.84
CA PRO A 635 -17.01 7.46 -6.49
C PRO A 635 -18.14 8.43 -6.11
N GLY A 636 -19.31 7.90 -5.77
CA GLY A 636 -20.44 8.65 -5.26
C GLY A 636 -20.13 9.53 -4.06
N GLU A 637 -19.10 9.19 -3.28
CA GLU A 637 -18.64 10.02 -2.15
C GLU A 637 -18.10 11.37 -2.62
N SER A 638 -17.27 11.39 -3.66
CA SER A 638 -16.79 12.65 -4.27
C SER A 638 -17.89 13.38 -5.03
N GLU A 639 -18.72 12.66 -5.78
CA GLU A 639 -19.81 13.23 -6.59
C GLU A 639 -20.83 13.98 -5.74
N GLN A 640 -21.28 13.37 -4.62
CA GLN A 640 -22.27 14.00 -3.73
C GLN A 640 -21.71 15.26 -3.06
N PHE A 641 -20.44 15.26 -2.64
CA PHE A 641 -19.84 16.43 -2.01
C PHE A 641 -19.61 17.58 -3.00
N VAL A 642 -19.13 17.27 -4.21
CA VAL A 642 -18.96 18.27 -5.29
C VAL A 642 -20.33 18.86 -5.67
N ARG A 643 -21.37 18.05 -5.84
CA ARG A 643 -22.73 18.53 -6.13
C ARG A 643 -23.24 19.46 -5.02
N ALA A 644 -23.15 19.04 -3.77
CA ALA A 644 -23.60 19.83 -2.63
C ALA A 644 -22.84 21.17 -2.49
N ALA A 645 -21.55 21.21 -2.80
CA ALA A 645 -20.74 22.43 -2.84
C ALA A 645 -21.21 23.39 -3.96
N ARG A 646 -21.41 22.87 -5.17
CA ARG A 646 -21.89 23.65 -6.33
C ARG A 646 -23.26 24.25 -6.10
N GLU A 647 -24.19 23.52 -5.48
CA GLU A 647 -25.51 24.01 -5.09
C GLU A 647 -25.45 25.22 -4.15
N ARG A 648 -24.35 25.36 -3.41
CA ARG A 648 -24.07 26.48 -2.50
C ARG A 648 -23.21 27.58 -3.14
N GLY A 649 -22.93 27.46 -4.44
CA GLY A 649 -22.12 28.43 -5.17
C GLY A 649 -20.63 28.36 -4.89
N VAL A 650 -20.15 27.29 -4.23
CA VAL A 650 -18.71 27.09 -4.01
C VAL A 650 -18.11 26.41 -5.24
N PRO A 651 -17.03 26.97 -5.84
CA PRO A 651 -16.35 26.33 -6.97
C PRO A 651 -15.77 24.98 -6.56
N ALA A 652 -16.21 23.91 -7.22
CA ALA A 652 -15.74 22.55 -6.98
C ALA A 652 -15.57 21.83 -8.33
N GLU A 653 -14.45 21.17 -8.51
CA GLU A 653 -14.16 20.36 -9.70
C GLU A 653 -14.06 18.87 -9.31
N LEU A 654 -14.45 17.99 -10.23
CA LEU A 654 -14.32 16.55 -10.10
C LEU A 654 -13.49 16.03 -11.29
N LEU A 655 -12.38 15.36 -11.00
CA LEU A 655 -11.57 14.64 -11.97
C LEU A 655 -11.78 13.13 -11.76
N THR A 656 -12.53 12.50 -12.64
CA THR A 656 -12.68 11.05 -12.66
C THR A 656 -11.60 10.41 -13.54
N LEU A 657 -10.84 9.47 -12.96
CA LEU A 657 -9.83 8.72 -13.68
C LEU A 657 -10.43 7.39 -14.17
N ARG A 658 -10.55 7.27 -15.48
CA ARG A 658 -11.14 6.08 -16.12
C ARG A 658 -10.28 4.85 -15.93
N GLU A 659 -10.91 3.69 -15.80
CA GLU A 659 -10.26 2.39 -15.63
C GLU A 659 -9.29 2.33 -14.44
N GLU A 660 -9.49 3.18 -13.43
CA GLU A 660 -8.72 3.16 -12.18
C GLU A 660 -9.63 2.83 -11.00
N GLY A 661 -9.06 2.06 -10.07
CA GLY A 661 -9.65 1.80 -8.75
C GLY A 661 -9.18 2.81 -7.71
N HIS A 662 -9.07 2.35 -6.47
CA HIS A 662 -8.60 3.16 -5.35
C HIS A 662 -7.15 3.62 -5.51
N ASP A 663 -6.29 2.76 -6.06
CA ASP A 663 -4.90 3.06 -6.40
C ASP A 663 -4.77 3.38 -7.88
N PHE A 664 -4.25 4.56 -8.21
CA PHE A 664 -4.01 4.93 -9.60
C PHE A 664 -2.76 4.20 -10.13
N LEU A 665 -2.99 3.06 -10.78
CA LEU A 665 -1.94 2.11 -11.14
C LEU A 665 -1.34 2.38 -12.53
N ARG A 666 -2.08 3.04 -13.42
CA ARG A 666 -1.62 3.37 -14.78
C ARG A 666 -0.74 4.62 -14.76
N ALA A 667 0.36 4.59 -15.50
CA ALA A 667 1.30 5.71 -15.56
C ALA A 667 0.65 6.99 -16.09
N ASP A 668 -0.25 6.87 -17.07
CA ASP A 668 -0.94 8.01 -17.67
C ASP A 668 -1.90 8.66 -16.67
N SER A 669 -2.68 7.87 -15.95
CA SER A 669 -3.57 8.35 -14.88
C SER A 669 -2.77 9.02 -13.76
N ARG A 670 -1.64 8.43 -13.35
CA ARG A 670 -0.75 9.05 -12.35
C ARG A 670 -0.15 10.37 -12.84
N ARG A 671 0.20 10.47 -14.13
CA ARG A 671 0.71 11.72 -14.73
C ARG A 671 -0.38 12.79 -14.80
N LEU A 672 -1.58 12.40 -15.26
CA LEU A 672 -2.73 13.30 -15.33
C LEU A 672 -3.07 13.84 -13.93
N PHE A 673 -3.21 12.97 -12.95
CA PHE A 673 -3.47 13.36 -11.56
C PHE A 673 -2.42 14.34 -11.03
N ARG A 674 -1.11 14.01 -11.14
CA ARG A 674 -0.04 14.88 -10.64
C ARG A 674 -0.08 16.26 -11.27
N ARG A 675 -0.29 16.32 -12.59
CA ARG A 675 -0.38 17.58 -13.31
C ARG A 675 -1.58 18.39 -12.86
N ALA A 676 -2.76 17.78 -12.84
CA ALA A 676 -3.99 18.43 -12.40
C ALA A 676 -3.86 18.96 -10.96
N ALA A 677 -3.32 18.14 -10.05
CA ALA A 677 -3.10 18.53 -8.66
C ALA A 677 -2.12 19.71 -8.54
N ALA A 678 -0.99 19.66 -9.25
CA ALA A 678 0.00 20.72 -9.20
C ALA A 678 -0.51 22.01 -9.85
N ASP A 679 -1.23 21.95 -10.97
CA ASP A 679 -1.84 23.10 -11.64
C ASP A 679 -2.92 23.75 -10.76
N TRP A 680 -3.73 22.91 -10.07
CA TRP A 680 -4.72 23.38 -9.12
C TRP A 680 -4.09 24.13 -7.95
N MET A 681 -3.09 23.54 -7.29
CA MET A 681 -2.38 24.14 -6.16
C MET A 681 -1.66 25.42 -6.55
N GLU A 682 -0.98 25.44 -7.70
CA GLU A 682 -0.31 26.63 -8.20
C GLU A 682 -1.30 27.77 -8.47
N ARG A 683 -2.44 27.50 -9.11
CA ARG A 683 -3.49 28.49 -9.39
C ARG A 683 -4.02 29.15 -8.13
N HIS A 684 -4.23 28.40 -7.05
CA HIS A 684 -4.86 28.90 -5.84
C HIS A 684 -3.89 29.41 -4.77
N LEU A 685 -2.60 29.06 -4.82
CA LEU A 685 -1.60 29.42 -3.82
C LEU A 685 -0.61 30.48 -4.29
N ARG A 686 -0.48 30.73 -5.60
CA ARG A 686 0.48 31.71 -6.16
C ARG A 686 -0.09 33.10 -6.42
N VAL A 687 -1.29 33.37 -6.04
CA VAL A 687 -1.93 34.70 -6.30
C VAL A 687 -1.32 35.80 -5.48
#